data_6abd005359e31487cac617d350627e1e
#
_entry.id   6abd005359e31487cac617d350627e1e
#
_cell.length_a   1.000
_cell.length_b   1.000
_cell.length_c   1.000
_cell.angle_alpha   90.00
_cell.angle_beta   90.00
_cell.angle_gamma   90.00
#
_symmetry.space_group_name_H-M   'P 1'
#
loop_
_entity.id
_entity.type
_entity.pdbx_description
1 polymer ?
#
loop_
_entity_poly.entity_id
_entity_poly.type
_entity_poly.pdbx_seq_one_letter_code
_entity_poly.pdbx_strand_id
1 'polypeptide(L)'
;MSDSKALDPVTFEVLKNSFITSVDQMAEQMLRTCYSFVIYNRDFSNALHDAEGNSVAQGNDDIAVHVGTLHFTCKDVIRVFKGDMMPGDVYAINDPYAGGTHFSDVRLVRPIFDEDELIGFSQSNGHWSDLGGSVPGSFDVTAKDMFREAVRITPVRLFRAGDFCSDVANLIANNTRDPASIIGDIHSQAQATQVAEREILRLVRKYGRAAVTQGMNEVQDYVERAVRQRIAALPDGTWESVDYIDRDPSGGEGMIPIHIKMTIKGDQIHYDFEGSHPTIGSMYNSAPGATFSAVVAGMKTFFPDLPLNSGFYRMISVEAPENSVVSAQWPVAVTGFLMPFEKIMNSVFEMWSDIMPERAIACAFNLEYLLAGGTDKRRDEDATFMFYEWLPGGWGGRRGKDGSDVTTACFGTGLMSQPNEGNERVNPTRTLEFQIKQDSAGPGRWRGGTGVQKTSLLLESEKSVMSYVCDRERAVVWGVDGGLPSMPHGLTIQRAESDTPEWLGSVFSDFPMYSGDTFARPTAGGGGFGDPMDRTTEAVLTDVIDDYVSVERAALDYGVVIKEIDADMCEYEVDEAETEKLRAHIRANRVAWSRSDPEEVAEMYRKGEINAMDAVRRYAVILDWETGDPLPKTIAQFRESFERRSVAHWS
;
A
#
# COMPACT_ATOMS: atom_id res chain seq x y z
N MET A 1 -29.05 -17.94 27.14
CA MET A 1 -27.69 -18.37 26.78
C MET A 1 -27.54 -19.78 27.34
N SER A 2 -27.55 -20.80 26.47
CA SER A 2 -27.28 -22.17 26.92
C SER A 2 -25.80 -22.25 27.24
N ASP A 3 -25.41 -22.77 28.40
CA ASP A 3 -24.04 -23.15 28.76
C ASP A 3 -23.56 -24.26 27.80
N SER A 4 -23.20 -23.89 26.56
CA SER A 4 -22.51 -24.84 25.70
C SER A 4 -21.11 -25.03 26.28
N LYS A 5 -20.79 -26.24 26.69
CA LYS A 5 -19.46 -26.61 27.15
C LYS A 5 -18.45 -26.27 26.06
N ALA A 6 -17.38 -25.52 26.38
CA ALA A 6 -16.31 -25.22 25.42
C ALA A 6 -15.77 -26.49 24.74
N LEU A 7 -15.32 -26.34 23.51
CA LEU A 7 -14.68 -27.43 22.77
C LEU A 7 -13.45 -27.95 23.57
N ASP A 8 -13.19 -29.23 23.46
CA ASP A 8 -11.94 -29.75 24.00
C ASP A 8 -10.74 -29.12 23.28
N PRO A 9 -9.60 -28.91 23.96
CA PRO A 9 -8.45 -28.17 23.41
C PRO A 9 -7.90 -28.77 22.10
N VAL A 10 -7.97 -30.07 21.91
CA VAL A 10 -7.47 -30.74 20.69
C VAL A 10 -8.40 -30.45 19.51
N THR A 11 -9.71 -30.61 19.69
CA THR A 11 -10.71 -30.28 18.67
C THR A 11 -10.65 -28.79 18.31
N PHE A 12 -10.52 -27.89 19.31
CA PHE A 12 -10.35 -26.46 19.07
C PHE A 12 -9.13 -26.16 18.17
N GLU A 13 -7.95 -26.66 18.51
CA GLU A 13 -6.73 -26.44 17.73
C GLU A 13 -6.83 -27.01 16.30
N VAL A 14 -7.43 -28.19 16.15
CA VAL A 14 -7.63 -28.79 14.82
C VAL A 14 -8.58 -27.95 13.98
N LEU A 15 -9.70 -27.47 14.53
CA LEU A 15 -10.66 -26.64 13.80
C LEU A 15 -10.03 -25.28 13.44
N LYS A 16 -9.38 -24.61 14.39
CA LYS A 16 -8.70 -23.33 14.15
C LYS A 16 -7.71 -23.41 12.98
N ASN A 17 -6.82 -24.39 12.99
CA ASN A 17 -5.83 -24.55 11.91
C ASN A 17 -6.49 -25.02 10.61
N SER A 18 -7.56 -25.82 10.66
CA SER A 18 -8.29 -26.26 9.47
C SER A 18 -9.01 -25.09 8.78
N PHE A 19 -9.55 -24.13 9.53
CA PHE A 19 -10.17 -22.93 8.95
C PHE A 19 -9.14 -22.11 8.17
N ILE A 20 -7.96 -21.85 8.75
CA ILE A 20 -6.86 -21.14 8.07
C ILE A 20 -6.43 -21.93 6.82
N THR A 21 -6.17 -23.22 6.96
CA THR A 21 -5.76 -24.08 5.82
C THR A 21 -6.80 -24.08 4.69
N SER A 22 -8.09 -24.02 5.02
CA SER A 22 -9.14 -23.95 4.00
C SER A 22 -9.04 -22.67 3.18
N VAL A 23 -8.70 -21.56 3.82
CA VAL A 23 -8.49 -20.26 3.15
C VAL A 23 -7.20 -20.25 2.34
N ASP A 24 -6.09 -20.80 2.87
CA ASP A 24 -4.84 -20.94 2.11
C ASP A 24 -5.02 -21.80 0.85
N GLN A 25 -5.86 -22.85 0.90
CA GLN A 25 -6.21 -23.65 -0.28
C GLN A 25 -7.04 -22.88 -1.32
N MET A 26 -7.85 -21.89 -0.90
CA MET A 26 -8.51 -20.97 -1.84
C MET A 26 -7.48 -20.17 -2.64
N ALA A 27 -6.46 -19.64 -1.97
CA ALA A 27 -5.37 -18.88 -2.59
C ALA A 27 -4.63 -19.73 -3.64
N GLU A 28 -4.27 -20.96 -3.30
CA GLU A 28 -3.65 -21.90 -4.25
C GLU A 28 -4.55 -22.20 -5.47
N GLN A 29 -5.86 -22.33 -5.27
CA GLN A 29 -6.80 -22.51 -6.36
C GLN A 29 -6.83 -21.31 -7.30
N MET A 30 -6.87 -20.08 -6.74
CA MET A 30 -6.84 -18.85 -7.53
C MET A 30 -5.59 -18.74 -8.39
N LEU A 31 -4.40 -18.91 -7.79
CA LEU A 31 -3.12 -18.84 -8.51
C LEU A 31 -3.00 -19.80 -9.67
N ARG A 32 -3.67 -20.98 -9.59
CA ARG A 32 -3.64 -21.99 -10.65
C ARG A 32 -4.64 -21.75 -11.77
N THR A 33 -5.65 -20.90 -11.54
CA THR A 33 -6.79 -20.78 -12.47
C THR A 33 -7.14 -19.36 -12.87
N CYS A 34 -6.47 -18.34 -12.30
CA CYS A 34 -6.69 -16.94 -12.67
C CYS A 34 -6.25 -16.65 -14.11
N TYR A 35 -6.87 -15.66 -14.70
CA TYR A 35 -6.61 -15.19 -16.05
C TYR A 35 -5.85 -13.87 -16.04
N SER A 36 -6.17 -12.96 -15.12
CA SER A 36 -5.47 -11.70 -15.02
C SER A 36 -4.10 -11.87 -14.36
N PHE A 37 -3.13 -11.11 -14.87
CA PHE A 37 -1.79 -11.07 -14.28
C PHE A 37 -1.78 -10.41 -12.90
N VAL A 38 -2.75 -9.55 -12.60
CA VAL A 38 -2.83 -8.86 -11.30
C VAL A 38 -3.12 -9.87 -10.19
N ILE A 39 -4.11 -10.75 -10.39
CA ILE A 39 -4.39 -11.86 -9.45
C ILE A 39 -3.20 -12.83 -9.40
N TYR A 40 -2.58 -13.13 -10.55
CA TYR A 40 -1.39 -13.98 -10.59
C TYR A 40 -0.23 -13.42 -9.77
N ASN A 41 -0.10 -12.09 -9.71
CA ASN A 41 0.88 -11.40 -8.88
C ASN A 41 0.44 -11.26 -7.41
N ARG A 42 -0.56 -12.05 -7.00
CA ARG A 42 -1.11 -12.16 -5.63
C ARG A 42 -1.88 -10.94 -5.15
N ASP A 43 -2.45 -10.13 -6.05
CA ASP A 43 -3.39 -9.09 -5.65
C ASP A 43 -4.79 -9.68 -5.43
N PHE A 44 -4.90 -10.40 -4.33
CA PHE A 44 -6.14 -11.05 -3.89
C PHE A 44 -6.14 -11.28 -2.38
N SER A 45 -7.31 -11.63 -1.85
CA SER A 45 -7.47 -12.09 -0.47
C SER A 45 -8.65 -13.03 -0.35
N ASN A 46 -8.58 -13.94 0.61
CA ASN A 46 -9.62 -14.93 0.84
C ASN A 46 -10.01 -14.96 2.33
N ALA A 47 -11.27 -15.26 2.60
CA ALA A 47 -11.76 -15.37 3.98
C ALA A 47 -12.84 -16.42 4.14
N LEU A 48 -12.91 -16.96 5.35
CA LEU A 48 -14.03 -17.72 5.88
C LEU A 48 -14.79 -16.85 6.89
N HIS A 49 -16.12 -16.85 6.79
CA HIS A 49 -17.01 -16.14 7.69
C HIS A 49 -18.00 -17.09 8.37
N ASP A 50 -18.47 -16.72 9.56
CA ASP A 50 -19.60 -17.37 10.22
C ASP A 50 -20.95 -17.02 9.52
N ALA A 51 -22.04 -17.55 10.01
CA ALA A 51 -23.37 -17.31 9.43
C ALA A 51 -23.86 -15.85 9.54
N GLU A 52 -23.27 -15.05 10.42
CA GLU A 52 -23.53 -13.63 10.61
C GLU A 52 -22.60 -12.74 9.76
N GLY A 53 -21.66 -13.35 9.01
CA GLY A 53 -20.69 -12.64 8.17
C GLY A 53 -19.48 -12.08 8.93
N ASN A 54 -19.23 -12.53 10.17
CA ASN A 54 -17.99 -12.17 10.87
C ASN A 54 -16.85 -13.03 10.35
N SER A 55 -15.67 -12.43 10.20
CA SER A 55 -14.47 -13.12 9.74
C SER A 55 -13.99 -14.13 10.80
N VAL A 56 -13.88 -15.38 10.42
CA VAL A 56 -13.35 -16.50 11.22
C VAL A 56 -11.87 -16.70 10.94
N ALA A 57 -11.48 -16.68 9.67
CA ALA A 57 -10.10 -16.83 9.22
C ALA A 57 -9.87 -16.05 7.93
N GLN A 58 -8.65 -15.55 7.76
CA GLN A 58 -8.11 -14.95 6.54
C GLN A 58 -6.84 -15.70 6.13
N GLY A 59 -6.46 -15.60 4.85
CA GLY A 59 -5.27 -16.24 4.33
C GLY A 59 -3.98 -15.65 4.91
N ASN A 60 -2.97 -16.48 5.08
CA ASN A 60 -1.67 -16.04 5.58
C ASN A 60 -0.91 -15.18 4.56
N ASP A 61 -1.16 -15.40 3.28
CA ASP A 61 -0.53 -14.68 2.15
C ASP A 61 -1.43 -13.57 1.59
N ASP A 62 -2.53 -13.24 2.26
CA ASP A 62 -3.45 -12.18 1.87
C ASP A 62 -2.78 -10.81 2.00
N ILE A 63 -3.02 -9.91 1.03
CA ILE A 63 -2.47 -8.57 1.09
C ILE A 63 -3.12 -7.73 2.19
N ALA A 64 -2.31 -6.86 2.80
CA ALA A 64 -2.71 -6.10 3.99
C ALA A 64 -3.90 -5.16 3.75
N VAL A 65 -4.08 -4.67 2.52
CA VAL A 65 -5.14 -3.71 2.19
C VAL A 65 -6.56 -4.25 2.41
N HIS A 66 -6.77 -5.56 2.32
CA HIS A 66 -8.11 -6.17 2.43
C HIS A 66 -8.49 -6.62 3.84
N VAL A 67 -7.53 -6.69 4.77
CA VAL A 67 -7.70 -7.37 6.06
C VAL A 67 -8.86 -6.86 6.92
N GLY A 68 -9.18 -5.58 6.85
CA GLY A 68 -10.27 -4.97 7.61
C GLY A 68 -11.60 -4.87 6.86
N THR A 69 -11.70 -5.32 5.59
CA THR A 69 -12.85 -4.99 4.72
C THR A 69 -13.74 -6.17 4.38
N LEU A 70 -13.24 -7.40 4.41
CA LEU A 70 -13.95 -8.56 3.89
C LEU A 70 -15.28 -8.85 4.62
N HIS A 71 -15.31 -8.68 5.93
CA HIS A 71 -16.52 -8.91 6.71
C HIS A 71 -17.65 -7.88 6.43
N PHE A 72 -17.32 -6.63 6.08
CA PHE A 72 -18.33 -5.63 5.73
C PHE A 72 -19.08 -6.01 4.46
N THR A 73 -18.36 -6.40 3.42
CA THR A 73 -18.98 -6.79 2.14
C THR A 73 -19.74 -8.11 2.23
N CYS A 74 -19.27 -9.08 3.04
CA CYS A 74 -20.04 -10.28 3.34
C CYS A 74 -21.38 -9.93 4.01
N LYS A 75 -21.36 -9.05 5.02
CA LYS A 75 -22.58 -8.57 5.70
C LYS A 75 -23.52 -7.81 4.76
N ASP A 76 -22.99 -7.06 3.80
CA ASP A 76 -23.83 -6.37 2.81
C ASP A 76 -24.55 -7.37 1.88
N VAL A 77 -23.86 -8.41 1.42
CA VAL A 77 -24.48 -9.51 0.67
C VAL A 77 -25.58 -10.19 1.50
N ILE A 78 -25.31 -10.49 2.78
CA ILE A 78 -26.33 -11.05 3.69
C ILE A 78 -27.52 -10.11 3.80
N ARG A 79 -27.31 -8.81 4.00
CA ARG A 79 -28.37 -7.80 4.12
C ARG A 79 -29.29 -7.78 2.90
N VAL A 80 -28.70 -7.84 1.69
CA VAL A 80 -29.47 -7.76 0.42
C VAL A 80 -30.23 -9.05 0.12
N PHE A 81 -29.62 -10.22 0.36
CA PHE A 81 -30.18 -11.52 -0.01
C PHE A 81 -30.73 -12.33 1.17
N LYS A 82 -30.97 -11.68 2.32
CA LYS A 82 -31.52 -12.35 3.50
C LYS A 82 -32.83 -13.07 3.18
N GLY A 83 -32.85 -14.40 3.39
CA GLY A 83 -34.01 -15.27 3.12
C GLY A 83 -34.20 -15.68 1.66
N ASP A 84 -33.27 -15.30 0.76
CA ASP A 84 -33.26 -15.71 -0.68
C ASP A 84 -31.92 -16.34 -1.08
N MET A 85 -31.17 -16.87 -0.12
CA MET A 85 -29.91 -17.59 -0.39
C MET A 85 -30.17 -19.08 -0.50
N MET A 86 -29.52 -19.73 -1.47
CA MET A 86 -29.63 -21.16 -1.72
C MET A 86 -28.24 -21.82 -1.81
N PRO A 87 -28.13 -23.13 -1.53
CA PRO A 87 -26.92 -23.90 -1.81
C PRO A 87 -26.47 -23.72 -3.27
N GLY A 88 -25.18 -23.44 -3.48
CA GLY A 88 -24.61 -23.23 -4.81
C GLY A 88 -24.70 -21.80 -5.36
N ASP A 89 -25.35 -20.88 -4.67
CA ASP A 89 -25.32 -19.46 -5.02
C ASP A 89 -23.90 -18.88 -4.88
N VAL A 90 -23.57 -17.90 -5.73
CA VAL A 90 -22.39 -17.04 -5.57
C VAL A 90 -22.78 -15.61 -5.91
N TYR A 91 -22.41 -14.69 -5.05
CA TYR A 91 -22.72 -13.26 -5.15
C TYR A 91 -21.46 -12.47 -5.44
N ALA A 92 -21.57 -11.42 -6.26
CA ALA A 92 -20.49 -10.45 -6.50
C ALA A 92 -20.82 -9.10 -5.88
N ILE A 93 -19.79 -8.43 -5.37
CA ILE A 93 -19.82 -7.05 -4.87
C ILE A 93 -18.43 -6.41 -5.02
N ASN A 94 -18.39 -5.12 -5.42
CA ASN A 94 -17.16 -4.32 -5.39
C ASN A 94 -17.36 -2.93 -4.78
N ASP A 95 -18.49 -2.70 -4.11
CA ASP A 95 -18.89 -1.37 -3.64
C ASP A 95 -18.02 -0.86 -2.47
N PRO A 96 -17.17 0.18 -2.66
CA PRO A 96 -16.35 0.74 -1.60
C PRO A 96 -17.19 1.34 -0.47
N TYR A 97 -18.35 1.94 -0.80
CA TYR A 97 -19.22 2.59 0.18
C TYR A 97 -20.00 1.60 1.04
N ALA A 98 -20.04 0.33 0.64
CA ALA A 98 -20.55 -0.79 1.44
C ALA A 98 -19.46 -1.52 2.25
N GLY A 99 -18.30 -0.88 2.44
CA GLY A 99 -17.17 -1.43 3.19
C GLY A 99 -16.12 -2.12 2.34
N GLY A 100 -16.16 -1.95 1.00
CA GLY A 100 -15.09 -2.34 0.09
C GLY A 100 -13.86 -1.42 0.20
N THR A 101 -12.88 -1.69 -0.64
CA THR A 101 -11.68 -0.88 -0.83
C THR A 101 -11.85 0.08 -2.00
N HIS A 102 -11.77 -0.42 -3.22
CA HIS A 102 -12.09 0.30 -4.46
C HIS A 102 -12.80 -0.64 -5.45
N PHE A 103 -13.19 -0.11 -6.62
CA PHE A 103 -14.03 -0.88 -7.54
C PHE A 103 -13.32 -2.07 -8.18
N SER A 104 -11.99 -2.03 -8.36
CA SER A 104 -11.26 -3.15 -8.97
C SER A 104 -11.18 -4.38 -8.06
N ASP A 105 -11.42 -4.21 -6.75
CA ASP A 105 -11.48 -5.29 -5.77
C ASP A 105 -12.86 -5.98 -5.79
N VAL A 106 -13.03 -6.92 -6.71
CA VAL A 106 -14.30 -7.65 -6.84
C VAL A 106 -14.30 -8.87 -5.94
N ARG A 107 -15.32 -8.94 -5.09
CA ARG A 107 -15.50 -9.99 -4.11
C ARG A 107 -16.60 -10.95 -4.53
N LEU A 108 -16.28 -12.24 -4.54
CA LEU A 108 -17.25 -13.30 -4.70
C LEU A 108 -17.52 -13.95 -3.35
N VAL A 109 -18.80 -14.00 -2.96
CA VAL A 109 -19.27 -14.51 -1.67
C VAL A 109 -20.17 -15.72 -1.92
N ARG A 110 -19.81 -16.87 -1.34
CA ARG A 110 -20.57 -18.12 -1.42
C ARG A 110 -21.10 -18.48 -0.05
N PRO A 111 -22.43 -18.66 0.14
CA PRO A 111 -23.00 -19.24 1.35
C PRO A 111 -22.67 -20.74 1.44
N ILE A 112 -22.33 -21.19 2.64
CA ILE A 112 -22.05 -22.59 2.93
C ILE A 112 -23.24 -23.17 3.70
N PHE A 113 -23.91 -24.14 3.10
CA PHE A 113 -25.05 -24.84 3.68
C PHE A 113 -24.69 -26.27 4.06
N ASP A 114 -25.11 -26.69 5.25
CA ASP A 114 -25.18 -28.09 5.66
C ASP A 114 -26.64 -28.50 5.60
N GLU A 115 -27.01 -29.28 4.58
CA GLU A 115 -28.40 -29.53 4.17
C GLU A 115 -29.10 -28.18 3.87
N ASP A 116 -30.10 -27.79 4.65
CA ASP A 116 -30.86 -26.54 4.49
C ASP A 116 -30.45 -25.45 5.49
N GLU A 117 -29.41 -25.69 6.30
CA GLU A 117 -28.95 -24.72 7.32
C GLU A 117 -27.70 -23.97 6.88
N LEU A 118 -27.78 -22.65 6.84
CA LEU A 118 -26.65 -21.79 6.56
C LEU A 118 -25.68 -21.80 7.75
N ILE A 119 -24.43 -22.20 7.52
CA ILE A 119 -23.40 -22.33 8.58
C ILE A 119 -22.28 -21.32 8.46
N GLY A 120 -22.15 -20.64 7.35
CA GLY A 120 -21.11 -19.64 7.12
C GLY A 120 -21.00 -19.23 5.66
N PHE A 121 -19.92 -18.51 5.36
CA PHE A 121 -19.61 -18.05 4.00
C PHE A 121 -18.13 -18.21 3.70
N SER A 122 -17.81 -18.50 2.44
CA SER A 122 -16.48 -18.33 1.87
C SER A 122 -16.48 -17.12 0.95
N GLN A 123 -15.41 -16.32 1.02
CA GLN A 123 -15.27 -15.12 0.22
C GLN A 123 -13.89 -15.06 -0.42
N SER A 124 -13.86 -14.73 -1.71
CA SER A 124 -12.64 -14.49 -2.48
C SER A 124 -12.69 -13.09 -3.04
N ASN A 125 -11.69 -12.28 -2.76
CA ASN A 125 -11.45 -10.99 -3.37
C ASN A 125 -10.37 -11.15 -4.44
N GLY A 126 -10.55 -10.56 -5.61
CA GLY A 126 -9.54 -10.46 -6.65
C GLY A 126 -9.53 -9.08 -7.26
N HIS A 127 -8.34 -8.49 -7.41
CA HIS A 127 -8.20 -7.23 -8.14
C HIS A 127 -8.29 -7.52 -9.63
N TRP A 128 -9.38 -7.09 -10.26
CA TRP A 128 -9.54 -7.19 -11.71
C TRP A 128 -8.79 -6.07 -12.42
N SER A 129 -8.10 -6.41 -13.49
CA SER A 129 -7.17 -5.52 -14.18
C SER A 129 -7.81 -4.27 -14.80
N ASP A 130 -9.10 -4.33 -15.15
CA ASP A 130 -9.87 -3.20 -15.71
C ASP A 130 -11.36 -3.40 -15.41
N LEU A 131 -12.01 -2.36 -14.93
CA LEU A 131 -13.46 -2.32 -14.74
C LEU A 131 -14.13 -1.14 -15.46
N GLY A 132 -13.55 -0.74 -16.60
CA GLY A 132 -14.05 0.37 -17.40
C GLY A 132 -13.55 1.73 -16.89
N GLY A 133 -14.43 2.70 -16.87
CA GLY A 133 -14.04 4.07 -16.54
C GLY A 133 -13.36 4.81 -17.70
N SER A 134 -12.84 6.00 -17.42
CA SER A 134 -12.33 6.95 -18.41
C SER A 134 -10.96 6.58 -18.98
N VAL A 135 -10.12 5.86 -18.22
CA VAL A 135 -8.75 5.49 -18.61
C VAL A 135 -8.50 3.99 -18.44
N PRO A 136 -7.51 3.39 -19.16
CA PRO A 136 -7.10 2.01 -18.96
C PRO A 136 -6.71 1.74 -17.51
N GLY A 137 -7.13 0.57 -16.96
CA GLY A 137 -6.88 0.18 -15.58
C GLY A 137 -7.72 0.92 -14.53
N SER A 138 -8.65 1.79 -14.94
CA SER A 138 -9.61 2.47 -14.06
C SER A 138 -9.02 3.51 -13.07
N PHE A 139 -7.74 3.92 -13.22
CA PHE A 139 -7.08 4.90 -12.36
C PHE A 139 -7.00 6.29 -13.00
N ASP A 140 -8.13 7.02 -12.99
CA ASP A 140 -8.20 8.41 -13.44
C ASP A 140 -8.02 9.38 -12.28
N VAL A 141 -6.82 9.95 -12.14
CA VAL A 141 -6.49 10.89 -11.07
C VAL A 141 -7.34 12.17 -11.07
N THR A 142 -8.00 12.47 -12.19
CA THR A 142 -8.90 13.62 -12.35
C THR A 142 -10.37 13.29 -12.11
N ALA A 143 -10.70 12.03 -11.79
CA ALA A 143 -12.08 11.63 -11.49
C ALA A 143 -12.56 12.30 -10.20
N LYS A 144 -13.71 12.96 -10.26
CA LYS A 144 -14.35 13.61 -9.11
C LYS A 144 -15.44 12.75 -8.48
N ASP A 145 -15.96 11.83 -9.28
CA ASP A 145 -17.02 10.92 -8.88
C ASP A 145 -16.81 9.52 -9.47
N MET A 146 -17.47 8.54 -8.89
CA MET A 146 -17.33 7.13 -9.24
C MET A 146 -17.75 6.78 -10.68
N PHE A 147 -18.56 7.60 -11.33
CA PHE A 147 -19.04 7.30 -12.68
C PHE A 147 -17.92 7.36 -13.74
N ARG A 148 -16.83 8.04 -13.43
CA ARG A 148 -15.63 8.05 -14.26
C ARG A 148 -14.63 6.95 -13.89
N GLU A 149 -14.78 6.33 -12.72
CA GLU A 149 -13.79 5.37 -12.21
C GLU A 149 -14.02 3.97 -12.75
N ALA A 150 -15.22 3.39 -12.58
CA ALA A 150 -15.46 2.00 -12.93
C ALA A 150 -16.93 1.60 -12.88
N VAL A 151 -17.22 0.36 -13.30
CA VAL A 151 -18.51 -0.29 -13.08
C VAL A 151 -18.65 -0.63 -11.58
N ARG A 152 -19.65 -0.04 -10.92
CA ARG A 152 -20.03 -0.36 -9.55
C ARG A 152 -20.94 -1.58 -9.53
N ILE A 153 -20.55 -2.60 -8.79
CA ILE A 153 -21.31 -3.83 -8.57
C ILE A 153 -21.79 -3.82 -7.11
N THR A 154 -23.07 -3.43 -6.92
CA THR A 154 -23.77 -3.73 -5.64
C THR A 154 -24.07 -5.23 -5.59
N PRO A 155 -24.46 -5.83 -4.45
CA PRO A 155 -24.62 -7.28 -4.38
C PRO A 155 -25.52 -7.83 -5.50
N VAL A 156 -24.93 -8.64 -6.39
CA VAL A 156 -25.64 -9.32 -7.49
C VAL A 156 -25.30 -10.81 -7.47
N ARG A 157 -26.22 -11.65 -7.97
CA ARG A 157 -26.01 -13.09 -8.06
C ARG A 157 -25.32 -13.45 -9.37
N LEU A 158 -24.13 -14.05 -9.33
CA LEU A 158 -23.39 -14.57 -10.49
C LEU A 158 -23.60 -16.07 -10.73
N PHE A 159 -23.94 -16.82 -9.67
CA PHE A 159 -24.38 -18.22 -9.79
C PHE A 159 -25.65 -18.40 -8.98
N ARG A 160 -26.64 -19.06 -9.55
CA ARG A 160 -27.91 -19.38 -8.92
C ARG A 160 -28.03 -20.91 -8.77
N ALA A 161 -27.99 -21.39 -7.54
CA ALA A 161 -28.03 -22.83 -7.25
C ALA A 161 -27.03 -23.66 -8.09
N GLY A 162 -25.84 -23.10 -8.35
CA GLY A 162 -24.78 -23.69 -9.16
C GLY A 162 -24.78 -23.29 -10.64
N ASP A 163 -25.88 -22.76 -11.18
CA ASP A 163 -25.99 -22.35 -12.57
C ASP A 163 -25.42 -20.93 -12.77
N PHE A 164 -24.54 -20.78 -13.77
CA PHE A 164 -23.90 -19.50 -14.10
C PHE A 164 -24.87 -18.49 -14.71
N CYS A 165 -24.97 -17.31 -14.14
CA CYS A 165 -25.80 -16.19 -14.62
C CYS A 165 -25.06 -15.41 -15.73
N SER A 166 -24.98 -15.99 -16.92
CA SER A 166 -24.21 -15.46 -18.05
C SER A 166 -24.61 -14.04 -18.45
N ASP A 167 -25.89 -13.66 -18.33
CA ASP A 167 -26.37 -12.33 -18.71
C ASP A 167 -25.77 -11.25 -17.78
N VAL A 168 -25.71 -11.51 -16.47
CA VAL A 168 -25.12 -10.60 -15.50
C VAL A 168 -23.60 -10.50 -15.71
N ALA A 169 -22.94 -11.64 -15.88
CA ALA A 169 -21.50 -11.69 -16.11
C ALA A 169 -21.10 -10.98 -17.42
N ASN A 170 -21.84 -11.19 -18.50
CA ASN A 170 -21.62 -10.52 -19.80
C ASN A 170 -21.90 -9.02 -19.71
N LEU A 171 -22.92 -8.59 -18.96
CA LEU A 171 -23.18 -7.17 -18.74
C LEU A 171 -21.98 -6.49 -18.06
N ILE A 172 -21.39 -7.13 -17.06
CA ILE A 172 -20.19 -6.61 -16.36
C ILE A 172 -18.99 -6.62 -17.32
N ALA A 173 -18.65 -7.77 -17.88
CA ALA A 173 -17.45 -7.97 -18.68
C ALA A 173 -17.41 -7.08 -19.94
N ASN A 174 -18.53 -6.90 -20.63
CA ASN A 174 -18.59 -6.07 -21.84
C ASN A 174 -18.49 -4.54 -21.56
N ASN A 175 -18.49 -4.11 -20.30
CA ASN A 175 -18.17 -2.74 -19.90
C ASN A 175 -16.70 -2.57 -19.48
N THR A 176 -15.86 -3.56 -19.72
CA THR A 176 -14.42 -3.56 -19.44
C THR A 176 -13.61 -3.67 -20.73
N ARG A 177 -12.30 -3.38 -20.66
CA ARG A 177 -11.40 -3.48 -21.82
C ARG A 177 -10.87 -4.89 -22.06
N ASP A 178 -11.00 -5.80 -21.08
CA ASP A 178 -10.58 -7.20 -21.17
C ASP A 178 -11.68 -8.18 -20.68
N PRO A 179 -12.77 -8.34 -21.46
CA PRO A 179 -13.90 -9.20 -21.08
C PRO A 179 -13.52 -10.65 -20.83
N ALA A 180 -12.51 -11.16 -21.55
CA ALA A 180 -12.11 -12.56 -21.45
C ALA A 180 -11.47 -12.89 -20.09
N SER A 181 -10.54 -12.04 -19.62
CA SER A 181 -9.93 -12.17 -18.31
C SER A 181 -10.97 -12.03 -17.20
N ILE A 182 -11.91 -11.10 -17.31
CA ILE A 182 -12.98 -10.92 -16.32
C ILE A 182 -13.82 -12.18 -16.15
N ILE A 183 -14.28 -12.77 -17.26
CA ILE A 183 -15.05 -14.04 -17.20
C ILE A 183 -14.21 -15.16 -16.62
N GLY A 184 -12.92 -15.27 -16.99
CA GLY A 184 -12.00 -16.27 -16.44
C GLY A 184 -11.81 -16.10 -14.93
N ASP A 185 -11.61 -14.87 -14.46
CA ASP A 185 -11.40 -14.59 -13.04
C ASP A 185 -12.67 -14.79 -12.20
N ILE A 186 -13.88 -14.51 -12.75
CA ILE A 186 -15.15 -14.89 -12.11
C ILE A 186 -15.17 -16.41 -11.82
N HIS A 187 -14.82 -17.23 -12.80
CA HIS A 187 -14.80 -18.69 -12.62
C HIS A 187 -13.71 -19.13 -11.63
N SER A 188 -12.52 -18.52 -11.69
CA SER A 188 -11.41 -18.79 -10.77
C SER A 188 -11.79 -18.52 -9.32
N GLN A 189 -12.33 -17.33 -9.03
CA GLN A 189 -12.78 -16.96 -7.69
C GLN A 189 -13.96 -17.82 -7.21
N ALA A 190 -14.92 -18.13 -8.08
CA ALA A 190 -16.04 -19.02 -7.74
C ALA A 190 -15.55 -20.43 -7.37
N GLN A 191 -14.53 -20.97 -8.06
CA GLN A 191 -13.91 -22.24 -7.73
C GLN A 191 -13.14 -22.16 -6.40
N ALA A 192 -12.44 -21.05 -6.13
CA ALA A 192 -11.76 -20.83 -4.86
C ALA A 192 -12.76 -20.86 -3.69
N THR A 193 -13.89 -20.15 -3.78
CA THR A 193 -14.94 -20.21 -2.75
C THR A 193 -15.50 -21.62 -2.56
N GLN A 194 -15.60 -22.43 -3.62
CA GLN A 194 -16.05 -23.82 -3.55
C GLN A 194 -15.04 -24.72 -2.83
N VAL A 195 -13.74 -24.42 -2.91
CA VAL A 195 -12.71 -25.17 -2.16
C VAL A 195 -12.97 -25.07 -0.67
N ALA A 196 -13.17 -23.85 -0.13
CA ALA A 196 -13.47 -23.69 1.29
C ALA A 196 -14.80 -24.33 1.69
N GLU A 197 -15.86 -24.16 0.89
CA GLU A 197 -17.15 -24.84 1.13
C GLU A 197 -16.96 -26.33 1.32
N ARG A 198 -16.26 -27.00 0.40
CA ARG A 198 -15.97 -28.45 0.45
C ARG A 198 -15.20 -28.84 1.71
N GLU A 199 -14.19 -28.07 2.10
CA GLU A 199 -13.37 -28.34 3.29
C GLU A 199 -14.17 -28.14 4.58
N ILE A 200 -14.98 -27.10 4.68
CA ILE A 200 -15.85 -26.86 5.85
C ILE A 200 -16.89 -28.01 5.97
N LEU A 201 -17.52 -28.40 4.88
CA LEU A 201 -18.45 -29.54 4.91
C LEU A 201 -17.75 -30.89 5.24
N ARG A 202 -16.46 -31.04 4.89
CA ARG A 202 -15.66 -32.18 5.35
C ARG A 202 -15.46 -32.14 6.88
N LEU A 203 -15.23 -30.98 7.46
CA LEU A 203 -15.15 -30.82 8.93
C LEU A 203 -16.50 -31.11 9.59
N VAL A 204 -17.61 -30.64 9.02
CA VAL A 204 -18.97 -30.92 9.51
C VAL A 204 -19.24 -32.43 9.55
N ARG A 205 -18.91 -33.16 8.48
CA ARG A 205 -19.05 -34.62 8.44
C ARG A 205 -18.21 -35.32 9.51
N LYS A 206 -17.05 -34.77 9.87
CA LYS A 206 -16.14 -35.39 10.84
C LYS A 206 -16.46 -35.05 12.31
N TYR A 207 -16.80 -33.81 12.59
CA TYR A 207 -16.95 -33.32 13.94
C TYR A 207 -18.39 -32.97 14.32
N GLY A 208 -19.31 -32.95 13.36
CA GLY A 208 -20.68 -32.49 13.50
C GLY A 208 -20.80 -30.95 13.33
N ARG A 209 -21.96 -30.53 12.81
CA ARG A 209 -22.27 -29.11 12.55
C ARG A 209 -22.09 -28.25 13.80
N ALA A 210 -22.65 -28.67 14.93
CA ALA A 210 -22.59 -27.92 16.19
C ALA A 210 -21.14 -27.63 16.62
N ALA A 211 -20.22 -28.60 16.48
CA ALA A 211 -18.82 -28.40 16.85
C ALA A 211 -18.11 -27.43 15.88
N VAL A 212 -18.41 -27.48 14.59
CA VAL A 212 -17.80 -26.58 13.60
C VAL A 212 -18.27 -25.14 13.79
N THR A 213 -19.57 -24.91 13.94
CA THR A 213 -20.12 -23.56 14.18
C THR A 213 -19.68 -22.98 15.53
N GLN A 214 -19.63 -23.81 16.57
CA GLN A 214 -19.05 -23.42 17.87
C GLN A 214 -17.56 -23.07 17.71
N GLY A 215 -16.80 -23.85 16.96
CA GLY A 215 -15.39 -23.57 16.68
C GLY A 215 -15.16 -22.24 15.98
N MET A 216 -16.01 -21.87 15.02
CA MET A 216 -15.96 -20.55 14.37
C MET A 216 -16.10 -19.40 15.38
N ASN A 217 -17.00 -19.52 16.35
CA ASN A 217 -17.18 -18.51 17.39
C ASN A 217 -16.02 -18.51 18.41
N GLU A 218 -15.60 -19.68 18.88
CA GLU A 218 -14.53 -19.79 19.88
C GLU A 218 -13.16 -19.29 19.37
N VAL A 219 -12.88 -19.45 18.07
CA VAL A 219 -11.65 -18.91 17.45
C VAL A 219 -11.66 -17.38 17.47
N GLN A 220 -12.78 -16.73 17.19
CA GLN A 220 -12.91 -15.27 17.29
C GLN A 220 -12.76 -14.79 18.75
N ASP A 221 -13.43 -15.47 19.69
CA ASP A 221 -13.34 -15.14 21.11
C ASP A 221 -11.94 -15.36 21.70
N TYR A 222 -11.23 -16.38 21.20
CA TYR A 222 -9.83 -16.61 21.55
C TYR A 222 -8.95 -15.43 21.13
N VAL A 223 -9.08 -14.97 19.87
CA VAL A 223 -8.31 -13.84 19.37
C VAL A 223 -8.66 -12.56 20.12
N GLU A 224 -9.95 -12.28 20.34
CA GLU A 224 -10.38 -11.12 21.14
C GLU A 224 -9.74 -11.09 22.52
N ARG A 225 -9.80 -12.19 23.27
CA ARG A 225 -9.16 -12.27 24.59
C ARG A 225 -7.66 -12.03 24.54
N ALA A 226 -6.99 -12.61 23.53
CA ALA A 226 -5.53 -12.46 23.39
C ALA A 226 -5.15 -11.01 23.07
N VAL A 227 -5.87 -10.34 22.16
CA VAL A 227 -5.61 -8.93 21.81
C VAL A 227 -5.90 -8.03 23.00
N ARG A 228 -7.07 -8.17 23.66
CA ARG A 228 -7.43 -7.37 24.85
C ARG A 228 -6.39 -7.50 25.96
N GLN A 229 -5.87 -8.70 26.19
CA GLN A 229 -4.82 -8.93 27.19
C GLN A 229 -3.54 -8.18 26.83
N ARG A 230 -3.16 -8.16 25.55
CA ARG A 230 -1.98 -7.42 25.07
C ARG A 230 -2.17 -5.91 25.22
N ILE A 231 -3.34 -5.39 24.82
CA ILE A 231 -3.64 -3.95 24.92
C ILE A 231 -3.70 -3.51 26.39
N ALA A 232 -4.37 -4.27 27.27
CA ALA A 232 -4.45 -3.96 28.71
C ALA A 232 -3.10 -3.96 29.45
N ALA A 233 -2.05 -4.53 28.84
CA ALA A 233 -0.69 -4.49 29.37
C ALA A 233 0.09 -3.24 28.94
N LEU A 234 -0.45 -2.43 28.03
CA LEU A 234 0.15 -1.18 27.56
C LEU A 234 -0.31 0.01 28.41
N PRO A 235 0.40 1.14 28.40
CA PRO A 235 -0.02 2.33 29.12
C PRO A 235 -1.29 2.92 28.50
N ASP A 236 -2.22 3.38 29.33
CA ASP A 236 -3.28 4.29 28.91
C ASP A 236 -2.67 5.61 28.44
N GLY A 237 -3.18 6.17 27.35
CA GLY A 237 -2.64 7.42 26.81
C GLY A 237 -3.27 7.83 25.51
N THR A 238 -2.77 8.93 24.98
CA THR A 238 -3.19 9.49 23.69
C THR A 238 -1.95 9.86 22.88
N TRP A 239 -1.94 9.47 21.60
CA TRP A 239 -0.86 9.72 20.65
C TRP A 239 -1.47 10.34 19.39
N GLU A 240 -0.72 11.21 18.75
CA GLU A 240 -1.19 11.93 17.56
C GLU A 240 -0.13 11.88 16.46
N SER A 241 -0.58 11.76 15.22
CA SER A 241 0.28 11.82 14.03
C SER A 241 -0.42 12.58 12.92
N VAL A 242 0.37 13.24 12.09
CA VAL A 242 -0.08 13.89 10.85
C VAL A 242 0.84 13.47 9.73
N ASP A 243 0.27 12.94 8.67
CA ASP A 243 0.96 12.71 7.39
C ASP A 243 0.16 13.37 6.26
N TYR A 244 0.73 13.45 5.06
CA TYR A 244 0.18 14.25 3.98
C TYR A 244 0.14 13.48 2.68
N ILE A 245 -0.91 13.66 1.87
CA ILE A 245 -0.90 13.37 0.44
C ILE A 245 -0.24 14.57 -0.27
N ASP A 246 0.55 14.33 -1.29
CA ASP A 246 1.38 15.35 -1.97
C ASP A 246 0.63 16.61 -2.38
N ARG A 247 -0.51 16.43 -3.06
CA ARG A 247 -1.34 17.53 -3.57
C ARG A 247 -2.72 17.04 -3.99
N ASP A 248 -3.65 17.95 -4.16
CA ASP A 248 -4.89 17.69 -4.89
C ASP A 248 -4.62 17.81 -6.40
N PRO A 249 -4.75 16.71 -7.19
CA PRO A 249 -4.56 16.77 -8.64
C PRO A 249 -5.57 17.70 -9.34
N SER A 250 -6.70 18.02 -8.72
CA SER A 250 -7.68 18.97 -9.25
C SER A 250 -7.32 20.44 -9.03
N GLY A 251 -6.24 20.70 -8.30
CA GLY A 251 -5.70 22.03 -7.98
C GLY A 251 -5.74 22.33 -6.48
N GLY A 252 -5.00 23.31 -6.07
CA GLY A 252 -4.89 23.76 -4.67
C GLY A 252 -3.43 23.97 -4.24
N GLU A 253 -3.24 24.67 -3.13
CA GLU A 253 -1.92 24.90 -2.56
C GLU A 253 -1.68 24.05 -1.32
N GLY A 254 -0.46 23.54 -1.19
CA GLY A 254 0.00 22.74 -0.07
C GLY A 254 -0.38 21.28 -0.16
N MET A 255 0.07 20.53 0.82
CA MET A 255 -0.20 19.11 0.97
C MET A 255 -1.54 18.88 1.69
N ILE A 256 -2.17 17.73 1.46
CA ILE A 256 -3.47 17.36 2.02
C ILE A 256 -3.26 16.61 3.34
N PRO A 257 -3.61 17.19 4.50
CA PRO A 257 -3.36 16.56 5.79
C PRO A 257 -4.34 15.42 6.09
N ILE A 258 -3.78 14.35 6.69
CA ILE A 258 -4.50 13.29 7.37
C ILE A 258 -4.05 13.31 8.83
N HIS A 259 -4.97 13.70 9.72
CA HIS A 259 -4.76 13.72 11.16
C HIS A 259 -5.26 12.43 11.77
N ILE A 260 -4.50 11.87 12.71
CA ILE A 260 -4.90 10.69 13.46
C ILE A 260 -4.55 10.90 14.92
N LYS A 261 -5.55 10.70 15.78
CA LYS A 261 -5.41 10.66 17.22
C LYS A 261 -5.81 9.28 17.72
N MET A 262 -4.88 8.56 18.30
CA MET A 262 -5.11 7.25 18.89
C MET A 262 -5.18 7.36 20.41
N THR A 263 -6.22 6.79 21.02
CA THR A 263 -6.38 6.71 22.48
C THR A 263 -6.48 5.26 22.91
N ILE A 264 -5.61 4.83 23.83
CA ILE A 264 -5.71 3.55 24.54
C ILE A 264 -6.31 3.81 25.92
N LYS A 265 -7.36 3.09 26.25
CA LYS A 265 -8.00 3.11 27.58
C LYS A 265 -8.40 1.70 28.01
N GLY A 266 -7.67 1.16 28.98
CA GLY A 266 -7.85 -0.22 29.41
C GLY A 266 -7.53 -1.21 28.28
N ASP A 267 -8.53 -1.93 27.79
CA ASP A 267 -8.40 -2.92 26.71
C ASP A 267 -9.03 -2.46 25.37
N GLN A 268 -9.32 -1.15 25.25
CA GLN A 268 -9.94 -0.53 24.08
C GLN A 268 -8.99 0.42 23.38
N ILE A 269 -9.12 0.51 22.06
CA ILE A 269 -8.38 1.46 21.23
C ILE A 269 -9.38 2.26 20.40
N HIS A 270 -9.23 3.57 20.43
CA HIS A 270 -10.02 4.49 19.63
C HIS A 270 -9.10 5.30 18.72
N TYR A 271 -9.42 5.35 17.42
CA TYR A 271 -8.77 6.19 16.43
C TYR A 271 -9.75 7.26 15.96
N ASP A 272 -9.36 8.51 16.12
CA ASP A 272 -10.12 9.70 15.75
C ASP A 272 -9.36 10.43 14.64
N PHE A 273 -10.04 10.70 13.53
CA PHE A 273 -9.50 11.37 12.35
C PHE A 273 -9.94 12.84 12.25
N GLU A 274 -10.47 13.43 13.34
CA GLU A 274 -10.84 14.85 13.35
C GLU A 274 -9.66 15.73 12.95
N GLY A 275 -9.92 16.73 12.09
CA GLY A 275 -8.89 17.59 11.50
C GLY A 275 -8.31 17.09 10.17
N SER A 276 -8.69 15.90 9.69
CA SER A 276 -8.36 15.46 8.34
C SER A 276 -9.07 16.32 7.29
N HIS A 277 -8.43 16.49 6.13
CA HIS A 277 -8.93 17.34 5.05
C HIS A 277 -10.31 16.86 4.54
N PRO A 278 -11.24 17.75 4.17
CA PRO A 278 -12.43 17.37 3.42
C PRO A 278 -12.09 16.59 2.14
N THR A 279 -13.06 15.88 1.55
CA THR A 279 -12.86 15.20 0.26
C THR A 279 -12.30 16.15 -0.79
N ILE A 280 -11.41 15.65 -1.63
CA ILE A 280 -10.79 16.40 -2.74
C ILE A 280 -11.40 16.01 -4.07
N GLY A 281 -11.26 16.88 -5.08
CA GLY A 281 -11.79 16.69 -6.42
C GLY A 281 -10.98 15.73 -7.29
N SER A 282 -10.54 14.61 -6.70
CA SER A 282 -9.71 13.59 -7.28
C SER A 282 -10.11 12.22 -6.74
N MET A 283 -9.58 11.15 -7.31
CA MET A 283 -9.77 9.78 -6.80
C MET A 283 -9.07 9.51 -5.45
N TYR A 284 -8.23 10.43 -4.93
CA TYR A 284 -7.42 10.24 -3.72
C TYR A 284 -8.21 10.47 -2.42
N ASN A 285 -9.37 9.84 -2.33
CA ASN A 285 -10.17 9.75 -1.11
C ASN A 285 -10.33 8.28 -0.73
N SER A 286 -10.55 8.00 0.54
CA SER A 286 -10.79 6.68 1.08
C SER A 286 -12.21 6.56 1.63
N ALA A 287 -12.89 5.47 1.32
CA ALA A 287 -14.15 5.11 1.95
C ALA A 287 -13.90 4.55 3.37
N PRO A 288 -14.89 4.61 4.28
CA PRO A 288 -14.70 4.20 5.69
C PRO A 288 -14.12 2.80 5.89
N GLY A 289 -14.50 1.83 5.04
CA GLY A 289 -14.00 0.45 5.12
C GLY A 289 -12.49 0.35 4.87
N ALA A 290 -11.99 1.07 3.85
CA ALA A 290 -10.57 1.09 3.53
C ALA A 290 -9.76 1.80 4.63
N THR A 291 -10.28 2.89 5.21
CA THR A 291 -9.67 3.58 6.35
C THR A 291 -9.58 2.68 7.58
N PHE A 292 -10.65 1.94 7.89
CA PHE A 292 -10.62 0.94 8.95
C PHE A 292 -9.56 -0.14 8.68
N SER A 293 -9.46 -0.62 7.45
CA SER A 293 -8.46 -1.61 7.05
C SER A 293 -7.02 -1.10 7.24
N ALA A 294 -6.75 0.17 6.90
CA ALA A 294 -5.43 0.78 7.08
C ALA A 294 -5.00 0.82 8.56
N VAL A 295 -5.93 1.16 9.46
CA VAL A 295 -5.71 1.12 10.91
C VAL A 295 -5.40 -0.29 11.39
N VAL A 296 -6.21 -1.27 10.98
CA VAL A 296 -6.05 -2.68 11.36
C VAL A 296 -4.72 -3.24 10.84
N ALA A 297 -4.38 -2.99 9.58
CA ALA A 297 -3.14 -3.45 8.97
C ALA A 297 -1.90 -2.84 9.66
N GLY A 298 -1.94 -1.53 9.93
CA GLY A 298 -0.90 -0.84 10.67
C GLY A 298 -0.71 -1.43 12.08
N MET A 299 -1.79 -1.62 12.82
CA MET A 299 -1.75 -2.23 14.15
C MET A 299 -1.25 -3.68 14.11
N LYS A 300 -1.68 -4.47 13.13
CA LYS A 300 -1.29 -5.89 12.99
C LYS A 300 0.22 -6.07 12.86
N THR A 301 0.93 -5.11 12.30
CA THR A 301 2.41 -5.11 12.20
C THR A 301 3.09 -5.20 13.57
N PHE A 302 2.46 -4.63 14.62
CA PHE A 302 2.96 -4.68 16.00
C PHE A 302 2.51 -5.93 16.77
N PHE A 303 1.54 -6.68 16.24
CA PHE A 303 1.03 -7.93 16.81
C PHE A 303 1.06 -9.09 15.78
N PRO A 304 2.24 -9.41 15.20
CA PRO A 304 2.33 -10.37 14.09
C PRO A 304 1.93 -11.80 14.46
N ASP A 305 2.07 -12.16 15.72
CA ASP A 305 1.78 -13.49 16.28
C ASP A 305 0.28 -13.76 16.51
N LEU A 306 -0.56 -12.73 16.50
CA LEU A 306 -2.00 -12.88 16.70
C LEU A 306 -2.70 -13.18 15.36
N PRO A 307 -3.61 -14.17 15.30
CA PRO A 307 -4.42 -14.38 14.10
C PRO A 307 -5.31 -13.16 13.79
N LEU A 308 -5.63 -12.99 12.51
CA LEU A 308 -6.50 -11.92 12.05
C LEU A 308 -7.90 -12.45 11.76
N ASN A 309 -8.89 -11.96 12.50
CA ASN A 309 -10.31 -12.24 12.32
C ASN A 309 -11.16 -11.19 13.05
N SER A 310 -12.49 -11.35 13.07
CA SER A 310 -13.37 -10.39 13.74
C SER A 310 -13.09 -10.20 15.23
N GLY A 311 -12.49 -11.17 15.90
CA GLY A 311 -12.03 -11.03 17.29
C GLY A 311 -10.94 -9.97 17.44
N PHE A 312 -10.08 -9.80 16.44
CA PHE A 312 -9.04 -8.77 16.42
C PHE A 312 -9.63 -7.35 16.32
N TYR A 313 -10.81 -7.21 15.70
CA TYR A 313 -11.43 -5.90 15.43
C TYR A 313 -12.31 -5.36 16.58
N ARG A 314 -12.81 -6.26 17.45
CA ARG A 314 -13.85 -5.91 18.46
C ARG A 314 -13.45 -4.84 19.47
N MET A 315 -12.15 -4.63 19.74
CA MET A 315 -11.67 -3.58 20.63
C MET A 315 -11.26 -2.29 19.92
N ILE A 316 -11.32 -2.26 18.59
CA ILE A 316 -10.92 -1.11 17.77
C ILE A 316 -12.17 -0.33 17.38
N SER A 317 -12.17 0.96 17.66
CA SER A 317 -13.14 1.92 17.13
C SER A 317 -12.45 2.98 16.28
N VAL A 318 -13.06 3.33 15.15
CA VAL A 318 -12.56 4.34 14.22
C VAL A 318 -13.67 5.36 14.01
N GLU A 319 -13.35 6.63 14.22
CA GLU A 319 -14.23 7.77 13.96
C GLU A 319 -13.56 8.72 12.99
N ALA A 320 -14.29 9.19 11.98
CA ALA A 320 -13.78 10.11 10.98
C ALA A 320 -14.87 11.11 10.58
N PRO A 321 -14.51 12.39 10.30
CA PRO A 321 -15.48 13.36 9.80
C PRO A 321 -16.13 12.88 8.50
N GLU A 322 -17.44 12.98 8.40
CA GLU A 322 -18.15 12.66 7.15
C GLU A 322 -17.63 13.53 6.00
N ASN A 323 -17.50 12.95 4.82
CA ASN A 323 -17.01 13.62 3.61
C ASN A 323 -15.60 14.20 3.77
N SER A 324 -14.74 13.54 4.54
CA SER A 324 -13.29 13.78 4.56
C SER A 324 -12.55 12.83 3.59
N VAL A 325 -11.27 13.10 3.33
CA VAL A 325 -10.38 12.27 2.50
C VAL A 325 -10.24 10.83 3.03
N VAL A 326 -10.63 10.58 4.27
CA VAL A 326 -10.59 9.28 4.95
C VAL A 326 -11.99 8.68 5.22
N SER A 327 -13.06 9.39 4.84
CA SER A 327 -14.45 8.96 5.04
C SER A 327 -15.37 9.45 3.91
N ALA A 328 -14.93 9.24 2.67
CA ALA A 328 -15.68 9.64 1.48
C ALA A 328 -16.97 8.82 1.35
N GLN A 329 -18.03 9.52 0.98
CA GLN A 329 -19.35 8.95 0.76
C GLN A 329 -19.70 8.95 -0.74
N TRP A 330 -20.61 8.05 -1.12
CA TRP A 330 -21.14 8.04 -2.47
C TRP A 330 -21.65 9.44 -2.89
N PRO A 331 -21.36 9.95 -4.11
CA PRO A 331 -20.64 9.31 -5.23
C PRO A 331 -19.17 9.77 -5.39
N VAL A 332 -18.51 10.26 -4.34
CA VAL A 332 -17.13 10.78 -4.41
C VAL A 332 -16.17 9.71 -4.92
N ALA A 333 -15.26 10.05 -5.84
CA ALA A 333 -14.26 9.14 -6.37
C ALA A 333 -13.31 8.61 -5.28
N VAL A 334 -12.98 7.31 -5.31
CA VAL A 334 -12.21 6.61 -4.26
C VAL A 334 -11.24 5.55 -4.80
N THR A 335 -11.05 5.42 -6.10
CA THR A 335 -10.15 4.38 -6.66
C THR A 335 -8.72 4.53 -6.15
N GLY A 336 -8.26 5.75 -5.93
CA GLY A 336 -6.93 6.06 -5.38
C GLY A 336 -6.83 6.00 -3.87
N PHE A 337 -7.71 5.27 -3.17
CA PHE A 337 -7.73 5.13 -1.71
C PHE A 337 -6.40 4.71 -1.09
N LEU A 338 -5.50 4.11 -1.87
CA LEU A 338 -4.17 3.70 -1.43
C LEU A 338 -3.31 4.88 -0.98
N MET A 339 -3.56 6.11 -1.51
CA MET A 339 -2.85 7.31 -1.04
C MET A 339 -3.13 7.60 0.44
N PRO A 340 -4.37 7.83 0.88
CA PRO A 340 -4.67 7.97 2.30
C PRO A 340 -4.34 6.69 3.10
N PHE A 341 -4.53 5.50 2.54
CA PHE A 341 -4.26 4.23 3.22
C PHE A 341 -2.81 4.13 3.72
N GLU A 342 -1.81 4.39 2.86
CA GLU A 342 -0.40 4.36 3.22
C GLU A 342 -0.03 5.44 4.25
N LYS A 343 -0.65 6.63 4.16
CA LYS A 343 -0.44 7.68 5.16
C LYS A 343 -0.97 7.25 6.53
N ILE A 344 -2.14 6.62 6.57
CA ILE A 344 -2.72 6.08 7.79
C ILE A 344 -1.82 5.00 8.39
N MET A 345 -1.36 4.04 7.57
CA MET A 345 -0.46 2.97 8.07
C MET A 345 0.83 3.55 8.66
N ASN A 346 1.49 4.47 7.95
CA ASN A 346 2.73 5.09 8.44
C ASN A 346 2.50 5.91 9.72
N SER A 347 1.38 6.64 9.82
CA SER A 347 0.99 7.35 11.05
C SER A 347 0.70 6.39 12.21
N VAL A 348 0.05 5.26 11.93
CA VAL A 348 -0.15 4.18 12.91
C VAL A 348 1.20 3.60 13.35
N PHE A 349 2.15 3.40 12.43
CA PHE A 349 3.51 2.96 12.79
C PHE A 349 4.20 3.96 13.72
N GLU A 350 4.12 5.27 13.46
CA GLU A 350 4.69 6.31 14.32
C GLU A 350 4.13 6.22 15.74
N MET A 351 2.80 6.22 15.89
CA MET A 351 2.15 6.18 17.20
C MET A 351 2.45 4.88 17.98
N TRP A 352 2.45 3.73 17.31
CA TRP A 352 2.82 2.46 17.94
C TRP A 352 4.30 2.36 18.26
N SER A 353 5.18 3.04 17.51
CA SER A 353 6.61 3.12 17.79
C SER A 353 6.90 3.84 19.11
N ASP A 354 6.09 4.84 19.47
CA ASP A 354 6.19 5.52 20.76
C ASP A 354 5.79 4.61 21.94
N ILE A 355 4.82 3.72 21.70
CA ILE A 355 4.33 2.78 22.73
C ILE A 355 5.23 1.56 22.87
N MET A 356 5.77 1.08 21.77
CA MET A 356 6.59 -0.14 21.64
C MET A 356 7.93 0.19 20.97
N PRO A 357 8.82 0.96 21.66
CA PRO A 357 10.04 1.48 21.05
C PRO A 357 11.02 0.40 20.56
N GLU A 358 10.92 -0.82 21.08
CA GLU A 358 11.71 -1.96 20.59
C GLU A 358 11.26 -2.46 19.20
N ARG A 359 10.05 -2.06 18.76
CA ARG A 359 9.48 -2.36 17.44
C ARG A 359 9.39 -1.13 16.54
N ALA A 360 9.97 -0.02 16.99
CA ALA A 360 9.89 1.25 16.29
C ALA A 360 10.42 1.16 14.85
N ILE A 361 9.69 1.80 13.94
CA ILE A 361 9.98 1.85 12.51
C ILE A 361 9.71 3.27 11.99
N ALA A 362 10.60 3.77 11.14
CA ALA A 362 10.40 5.02 10.41
C ALA A 362 9.41 4.81 9.23
N CYS A 363 9.07 5.89 8.56
CA CYS A 363 8.15 5.87 7.42
C CYS A 363 8.65 4.95 6.30
N ALA A 364 7.77 4.11 5.77
CA ALA A 364 8.00 3.39 4.54
C ALA A 364 7.70 4.27 3.33
N PHE A 365 8.27 3.93 2.15
CA PHE A 365 7.85 4.55 0.91
C PHE A 365 6.34 4.30 0.69
N ASN A 366 5.74 5.12 -0.16
CA ASN A 366 4.34 4.93 -0.55
C ASN A 366 4.27 4.00 -1.78
N LEU A 367 3.14 3.97 -2.43
CA LEU A 367 2.96 3.17 -3.64
C LEU A 367 3.56 3.87 -4.88
N GLU A 368 3.77 3.09 -5.91
CA GLU A 368 4.11 3.54 -7.25
C GLU A 368 3.40 2.64 -8.26
N TYR A 369 2.51 3.22 -9.09
CA TYR A 369 1.81 2.53 -10.15
C TYR A 369 1.96 3.24 -11.48
N LEU A 370 2.28 2.47 -12.51
CA LEU A 370 2.19 2.88 -13.90
C LEU A 370 1.14 2.03 -14.61
N LEU A 371 0.17 2.69 -15.22
CA LEU A 371 -0.83 2.09 -16.07
C LEU A 371 -0.71 2.69 -17.46
N ALA A 372 -0.66 1.87 -18.49
CA ALA A 372 -0.63 2.33 -19.87
C ALA A 372 -1.48 1.43 -20.75
N GLY A 373 -2.00 1.98 -21.81
CA GLY A 373 -2.80 1.24 -22.78
C GLY A 373 -2.71 1.86 -24.15
N GLY A 374 -3.03 1.06 -25.16
CA GLY A 374 -3.00 1.49 -26.56
C GLY A 374 -3.11 0.30 -27.50
N THR A 375 -2.60 0.47 -28.73
CA THR A 375 -2.56 -0.58 -29.75
C THR A 375 -1.11 -1.04 -29.96
N ASP A 376 -0.85 -2.33 -29.71
CA ASP A 376 0.44 -2.98 -29.99
C ASP A 376 0.58 -3.25 -31.49
N LYS A 377 1.59 -2.69 -32.12
CA LYS A 377 1.87 -2.80 -33.56
C LYS A 377 3.03 -3.76 -33.88
N ARG A 378 3.57 -4.47 -32.90
CA ARG A 378 4.68 -5.42 -33.11
C ARG A 378 4.25 -6.72 -33.79
N ARG A 379 2.94 -6.95 -33.97
CA ARG A 379 2.34 -8.18 -34.52
C ARG A 379 1.57 -7.87 -35.79
N ASP A 380 1.30 -8.92 -36.58
CA ASP A 380 0.59 -8.78 -37.86
C ASP A 380 -0.87 -8.32 -37.67
N GLU A 381 -1.48 -8.63 -36.54
CA GLU A 381 -2.82 -8.15 -36.17
C GLU A 381 -2.72 -7.13 -35.03
N ASP A 382 -3.41 -6.01 -35.17
CA ASP A 382 -3.52 -4.99 -34.15
C ASP A 382 -4.16 -5.57 -32.89
N ALA A 383 -3.46 -5.52 -31.78
CA ALA A 383 -3.94 -5.97 -30.48
C ALA A 383 -3.94 -4.81 -29.48
N THR A 384 -5.00 -4.67 -28.72
CA THR A 384 -4.96 -3.76 -27.57
C THR A 384 -4.03 -4.33 -26.52
N PHE A 385 -3.25 -3.46 -25.90
CA PHE A 385 -2.47 -3.83 -24.72
C PHE A 385 -2.93 -3.04 -23.50
N MET A 386 -2.72 -3.61 -22.33
CA MET A 386 -2.88 -2.95 -21.04
C MET A 386 -1.70 -3.33 -20.15
N PHE A 387 -0.81 -2.36 -19.97
CA PHE A 387 0.33 -2.45 -19.10
C PHE A 387 -0.04 -1.92 -17.72
N TYR A 388 0.20 -2.72 -16.72
CA TYR A 388 -0.04 -2.36 -15.32
C TYR A 388 1.15 -2.88 -14.52
N GLU A 389 1.89 -1.98 -13.90
CA GLU A 389 3.06 -2.35 -13.12
C GLU A 389 3.22 -1.47 -11.89
N TRP A 390 3.60 -2.07 -10.79
CA TRP A 390 4.08 -1.40 -9.59
C TRP A 390 5.55 -1.72 -9.35
N LEU A 391 6.28 -0.78 -8.77
CA LEU A 391 7.67 -0.97 -8.38
C LEU A 391 7.82 -1.02 -6.87
N PRO A 392 8.75 -1.84 -6.37
CA PRO A 392 9.10 -1.88 -4.95
C PRO A 392 9.87 -0.62 -4.54
N GLY A 393 9.89 -0.34 -3.24
CA GLY A 393 10.66 0.75 -2.65
C GLY A 393 11.27 0.35 -1.31
N GLY A 394 11.67 1.32 -0.50
CA GLY A 394 12.30 1.07 0.79
C GLY A 394 11.34 1.18 1.98
N TRP A 395 11.49 0.31 2.97
CA TRP A 395 10.83 0.48 4.27
C TRP A 395 11.71 1.26 5.22
N GLY A 396 11.09 1.89 6.22
CA GLY A 396 11.79 2.71 7.19
C GLY A 396 12.84 1.95 8.00
N GLY A 397 13.89 2.67 8.41
CA GLY A 397 14.85 2.20 9.39
C GLY A 397 14.16 1.82 10.70
N ARG A 398 14.72 0.87 11.44
CA ARG A 398 14.19 0.37 12.71
C ARG A 398 15.22 0.54 13.79
N ARG A 399 14.78 0.60 15.03
CA ARG A 399 15.72 0.58 16.16
C ARG A 399 16.57 -0.70 16.13
N GLY A 400 17.88 -0.58 15.89
CA GLY A 400 18.84 -1.68 15.85
C GLY A 400 18.99 -2.37 14.49
N LYS A 401 18.30 -1.92 13.44
CA LYS A 401 18.36 -2.53 12.12
C LYS A 401 18.02 -1.54 11.01
N ASP A 402 18.75 -1.59 9.92
CA ASP A 402 18.41 -0.84 8.69
C ASP A 402 17.05 -1.29 8.12
N GLY A 403 16.43 -0.41 7.35
CA GLY A 403 15.18 -0.67 6.65
C GLY A 403 15.34 -1.78 5.60
N SER A 404 14.23 -2.43 5.25
CA SER A 404 14.25 -3.44 4.19
C SER A 404 14.34 -2.77 2.82
N ASP A 405 15.33 -3.19 2.03
CA ASP A 405 15.56 -2.70 0.68
C ASP A 405 14.58 -3.36 -0.30
N VAL A 406 14.14 -2.62 -1.32
CA VAL A 406 13.43 -3.16 -2.49
C VAL A 406 12.26 -4.08 -2.10
N THR A 407 11.36 -3.57 -1.29
CA THR A 407 10.18 -4.32 -0.84
C THR A 407 8.88 -3.67 -1.32
N THR A 408 7.78 -4.40 -1.28
CA THR A 408 6.47 -3.86 -1.67
C THR A 408 6.01 -2.75 -0.72
N ALA A 409 5.09 -1.90 -1.17
CA ALA A 409 4.40 -0.94 -0.32
C ALA A 409 3.71 -1.63 0.87
N CYS A 410 3.46 -0.91 1.96
CA CYS A 410 2.92 -1.51 3.18
C CYS A 410 1.55 -2.16 2.99
N PHE A 411 0.71 -1.60 2.12
CA PHE A 411 -0.61 -2.14 1.80
C PHE A 411 -0.53 -3.51 1.11
N GLY A 412 0.54 -3.76 0.35
CA GLY A 412 0.69 -4.87 -0.57
C GLY A 412 1.72 -5.92 -0.13
N THR A 413 1.94 -6.10 1.16
CA THR A 413 2.81 -7.19 1.64
C THR A 413 2.32 -8.53 1.08
N GLY A 414 3.21 -9.24 0.37
CA GLY A 414 2.87 -10.48 -0.33
C GLY A 414 2.70 -10.33 -1.85
N LEU A 415 2.52 -9.12 -2.37
CA LEU A 415 2.50 -8.87 -3.81
C LEU A 415 3.81 -9.31 -4.48
N MET A 416 3.69 -9.80 -5.71
CA MET A 416 4.81 -10.20 -6.56
C MET A 416 4.88 -9.32 -7.80
N SER A 417 6.08 -9.05 -8.30
CA SER A 417 6.28 -8.39 -9.60
C SER A 417 6.35 -9.42 -10.72
N GLN A 418 5.85 -9.07 -11.89
CA GLN A 418 6.04 -9.89 -13.08
C GLN A 418 7.52 -9.95 -13.49
N PRO A 419 8.01 -11.11 -13.99
CA PRO A 419 9.27 -11.16 -14.69
C PRO A 419 9.28 -10.19 -15.88
N ASN A 420 10.37 -9.45 -16.07
CA ASN A 420 10.50 -8.50 -17.20
C ASN A 420 10.22 -9.16 -18.54
N GLU A 421 10.73 -10.38 -18.76
CA GLU A 421 10.56 -11.15 -20.00
C GLU A 421 9.08 -11.48 -20.28
N GLY A 422 8.32 -11.80 -19.23
CA GLY A 422 6.88 -12.05 -19.31
C GLY A 422 6.11 -10.78 -19.71
N ASN A 423 6.49 -9.67 -19.10
CA ASN A 423 5.90 -8.36 -19.36
C ASN A 423 6.20 -7.88 -20.79
N GLU A 424 7.47 -7.92 -21.23
CA GLU A 424 7.92 -7.53 -22.57
C GLU A 424 7.27 -8.37 -23.69
N ARG A 425 6.92 -9.62 -23.38
CA ARG A 425 6.23 -10.49 -24.33
C ARG A 425 4.80 -10.05 -24.61
N VAL A 426 4.07 -9.58 -23.59
CA VAL A 426 2.65 -9.24 -23.72
C VAL A 426 2.42 -7.75 -23.99
N ASN A 427 3.29 -6.88 -23.51
CA ASN A 427 3.19 -5.43 -23.68
C ASN A 427 4.30 -4.88 -24.61
N PRO A 428 4.06 -3.79 -25.38
CA PRO A 428 5.04 -3.18 -26.25
C PRO A 428 6.06 -2.34 -25.46
N THR A 429 6.68 -2.93 -24.45
CA THR A 429 7.70 -2.28 -23.61
C THR A 429 8.97 -3.12 -23.57
N ARG A 430 10.11 -2.47 -23.35
CA ARG A 430 11.40 -3.09 -23.09
C ARG A 430 12.05 -2.44 -21.90
N THR A 431 12.44 -3.23 -20.92
CA THR A 431 13.22 -2.77 -19.78
C THR A 431 14.67 -2.52 -20.21
N LEU A 432 15.13 -1.29 -20.05
CA LEU A 432 16.51 -0.89 -20.34
C LEU A 432 17.39 -0.97 -19.10
N GLU A 433 16.81 -0.67 -17.95
CA GLU A 433 17.47 -0.63 -16.65
C GLU A 433 16.49 -1.08 -15.57
N PHE A 434 16.95 -1.89 -14.62
CA PHE A 434 16.23 -2.21 -13.39
C PHE A 434 17.23 -2.58 -12.31
N GLN A 435 17.49 -1.63 -11.41
CA GLN A 435 18.52 -1.75 -10.37
C GLN A 435 18.13 -1.03 -9.09
N ILE A 436 18.88 -1.24 -8.01
CA ILE A 436 18.76 -0.46 -6.78
C ILE A 436 19.06 1.01 -7.09
N LYS A 437 18.25 1.92 -6.54
CA LYS A 437 18.48 3.35 -6.65
C LYS A 437 19.41 3.80 -5.53
N GLN A 438 20.68 4.04 -5.86
CA GLN A 438 21.66 4.62 -4.95
C GLN A 438 21.14 5.94 -4.35
N ASP A 439 21.44 6.22 -3.08
CA ASP A 439 21.09 7.42 -2.34
C ASP A 439 19.58 7.65 -2.09
N SER A 440 18.72 6.72 -2.49
CA SER A 440 17.27 6.86 -2.34
C SER A 440 16.80 6.79 -0.89
N ALA A 441 17.50 6.05 -0.04
CA ALA A 441 17.14 5.83 1.35
C ALA A 441 17.33 7.07 2.23
N GLY A 442 16.46 7.25 3.23
CA GLY A 442 16.61 8.26 4.27
C GLY A 442 17.80 7.94 5.19
N PRO A 443 18.72 8.89 5.39
CA PRO A 443 19.84 8.71 6.31
C PRO A 443 19.41 8.63 7.77
N GLY A 444 20.07 7.76 8.54
CA GLY A 444 19.83 7.58 9.97
C GLY A 444 20.97 6.80 10.62
N ARG A 445 20.97 6.70 11.94
CA ARG A 445 21.82 5.74 12.63
C ARG A 445 21.56 4.33 12.09
N TRP A 446 20.29 4.05 11.79
CA TRP A 446 19.84 2.94 10.96
C TRP A 446 19.21 3.52 9.71
N ARG A 447 19.82 3.23 8.55
CA ARG A 447 19.40 3.72 7.25
C ARG A 447 18.00 3.19 6.92
N GLY A 448 17.19 3.98 6.22
CA GLY A 448 16.02 3.44 5.51
C GLY A 448 16.43 2.41 4.46
N GLY A 449 15.50 1.57 4.02
CA GLY A 449 15.70 0.70 2.87
C GLY A 449 15.77 1.50 1.58
N THR A 450 16.46 0.98 0.56
CA THR A 450 16.58 1.61 -0.76
C THR A 450 15.38 1.32 -1.64
N GLY A 451 15.06 2.24 -2.54
CA GLY A 451 14.18 2.05 -3.67
C GLY A 451 14.89 1.47 -4.90
N VAL A 452 14.20 1.50 -6.03
CA VAL A 452 14.72 1.03 -7.32
C VAL A 452 14.70 2.15 -8.35
N GLN A 453 15.51 1.98 -9.41
CA GLN A 453 15.45 2.71 -10.65
C GLN A 453 15.02 1.74 -11.74
N LYS A 454 13.90 2.03 -12.43
CA LYS A 454 13.51 1.31 -13.64
C LYS A 454 13.35 2.28 -14.81
N THR A 455 14.02 1.97 -15.92
CA THR A 455 13.88 2.71 -17.18
C THR A 455 13.35 1.75 -18.24
N SER A 456 12.27 2.15 -18.92
CA SER A 456 11.61 1.36 -19.94
C SER A 456 11.48 2.16 -21.25
N LEU A 457 11.54 1.44 -22.38
CA LEU A 457 11.33 1.94 -23.73
C LEU A 457 9.96 1.47 -24.23
N LEU A 458 9.15 2.38 -24.77
CA LEU A 458 7.92 2.04 -25.50
C LEU A 458 8.27 1.63 -26.92
N LEU A 459 7.92 0.40 -27.29
CA LEU A 459 8.14 -0.15 -28.63
C LEU A 459 7.03 0.28 -29.58
N GLU A 460 6.97 -0.34 -30.77
CA GLU A 460 5.99 -0.03 -31.82
C GLU A 460 4.54 -0.12 -31.29
N SER A 461 3.90 1.04 -31.15
CA SER A 461 2.54 1.17 -30.62
C SER A 461 1.85 2.41 -31.17
N GLU A 462 0.53 2.45 -31.12
CA GLU A 462 -0.30 3.60 -31.51
C GLU A 462 -1.34 3.92 -30.44
N LYS A 463 -1.73 5.20 -30.39
CA LYS A 463 -2.75 5.70 -29.46
C LYS A 463 -2.46 5.32 -28.00
N SER A 464 -1.18 5.32 -27.67
CA SER A 464 -0.72 4.92 -26.33
C SER A 464 -0.86 6.09 -25.36
N VAL A 465 -1.44 5.80 -24.20
CA VAL A 465 -1.58 6.74 -23.09
C VAL A 465 -1.07 6.09 -21.82
N MET A 466 -0.60 6.94 -20.89
CA MET A 466 -0.05 6.52 -19.60
C MET A 466 -0.70 7.32 -18.48
N SER A 467 -1.02 6.64 -17.39
CA SER A 467 -1.37 7.24 -16.10
C SER A 467 -0.33 6.83 -15.07
N TYR A 468 0.13 7.77 -14.25
CA TYR A 468 1.08 7.53 -13.19
C TYR A 468 0.46 7.91 -11.86
N VAL A 469 0.45 6.96 -10.94
CA VAL A 469 -0.18 7.08 -9.64
C VAL A 469 0.88 6.79 -8.59
N CYS A 470 1.42 7.85 -8.05
CA CYS A 470 2.50 7.83 -7.10
C CYS A 470 2.31 8.92 -6.05
N ASP A 471 3.17 8.96 -5.06
CA ASP A 471 3.19 9.97 -4.01
C ASP A 471 4.63 10.11 -3.49
N ARG A 472 4.87 11.02 -2.54
CA ARG A 472 6.19 11.28 -1.95
C ARG A 472 7.11 12.16 -2.80
N GLU A 473 6.54 12.93 -3.71
CA GLU A 473 7.24 14.02 -4.40
C GLU A 473 7.44 15.23 -3.48
N ARG A 474 6.38 15.60 -2.73
CA ARG A 474 6.33 16.76 -1.83
C ARG A 474 6.22 16.35 -0.36
N ALA A 475 5.34 15.40 -0.07
CA ALA A 475 5.20 14.77 1.24
C ALA A 475 6.23 13.64 1.39
N VAL A 476 7.51 13.98 1.29
CA VAL A 476 8.62 13.00 1.29
C VAL A 476 8.56 12.00 2.44
N VAL A 477 9.10 10.82 2.24
CA VAL A 477 9.15 9.77 3.27
C VAL A 477 9.99 10.24 4.44
N TRP A 478 9.36 10.44 5.59
CA TRP A 478 10.00 11.07 6.75
C TRP A 478 10.80 10.07 7.62
N GLY A 479 11.89 10.56 8.22
CA GLY A 479 12.64 9.86 9.26
C GLY A 479 12.07 10.09 10.66
N VAL A 480 12.54 9.36 11.65
CA VAL A 480 12.17 9.52 13.07
C VAL A 480 13.40 9.47 13.99
N ASP A 481 13.25 9.91 15.23
CA ASP A 481 14.32 9.93 16.25
C ASP A 481 15.60 10.67 15.78
N GLY A 482 15.46 11.67 14.92
CA GLY A 482 16.59 12.41 14.34
C GLY A 482 17.02 11.94 12.96
N GLY A 483 16.42 10.88 12.44
CA GLY A 483 16.64 10.40 11.08
C GLY A 483 16.14 11.37 10.01
N LEU A 484 16.70 11.29 8.81
CA LEU A 484 16.40 12.17 7.69
C LEU A 484 15.41 11.54 6.71
N PRO A 485 14.76 12.37 5.89
CA PRO A 485 13.86 11.89 4.84
C PRO A 485 14.59 11.16 3.72
N SER A 486 13.85 10.33 2.99
CA SER A 486 14.30 9.76 1.71
C SER A 486 14.38 10.82 0.61
N MET A 487 14.75 10.40 -0.60
CA MET A 487 14.68 11.28 -1.77
C MET A 487 13.21 11.50 -2.19
N PRO A 488 12.83 12.70 -2.67
CA PRO A 488 11.59 12.87 -3.42
C PRO A 488 11.64 12.10 -4.73
N HIS A 489 10.49 11.59 -5.20
CA HIS A 489 10.46 10.86 -6.45
C HIS A 489 9.26 11.21 -7.35
N GLY A 490 9.40 10.88 -8.63
CA GLY A 490 8.42 11.06 -9.68
C GLY A 490 8.95 10.49 -10.99
N LEU A 491 8.17 10.56 -12.05
CA LEU A 491 8.51 10.02 -13.35
C LEU A 491 9.17 11.06 -14.24
N THR A 492 10.18 10.65 -14.99
CA THR A 492 10.71 11.42 -16.12
C THR A 492 10.46 10.67 -17.43
N ILE A 493 10.14 11.42 -18.50
CA ILE A 493 10.04 10.89 -19.85
C ILE A 493 11.08 11.56 -20.74
N GLN A 494 11.66 10.79 -21.63
CA GLN A 494 12.51 11.30 -22.70
C GLN A 494 11.88 10.92 -24.03
N ARG A 495 11.53 11.92 -24.85
CA ARG A 495 10.97 11.71 -26.17
C ARG A 495 12.03 11.17 -27.11
N ALA A 496 11.63 10.31 -28.05
CA ALA A 496 12.56 9.71 -29.02
C ALA A 496 13.38 10.75 -29.82
N GLU A 497 12.84 11.94 -30.02
CA GLU A 497 13.46 13.03 -30.79
C GLU A 497 14.15 14.09 -29.89
N SER A 498 14.21 13.87 -28.56
CA SER A 498 14.78 14.81 -27.58
C SER A 498 15.91 14.18 -26.78
N ASP A 499 17.00 14.92 -26.59
CA ASP A 499 18.10 14.52 -25.69
C ASP A 499 17.86 14.98 -24.24
N THR A 500 16.79 15.73 -23.98
CA THR A 500 16.49 16.28 -22.65
C THR A 500 15.28 15.57 -22.06
N PRO A 501 15.42 14.93 -20.89
CA PRO A 501 14.28 14.34 -20.19
C PRO A 501 13.37 15.45 -19.64
N GLU A 502 12.06 15.17 -19.64
CA GLU A 502 10.99 16.00 -19.09
C GLU A 502 10.53 15.40 -17.76
N TRP A 503 10.46 16.20 -16.71
CA TRP A 503 9.90 15.81 -15.42
C TRP A 503 8.37 15.91 -15.45
N LEU A 504 7.69 14.81 -15.15
CA LEU A 504 6.21 14.74 -15.14
C LEU A 504 5.63 14.73 -13.72
N GLY A 505 6.48 14.60 -12.70
CA GLY A 505 6.05 14.52 -11.30
C GLY A 505 5.51 13.16 -10.89
N SER A 506 4.77 13.16 -9.75
CA SER A 506 4.30 11.94 -9.09
C SER A 506 2.91 11.50 -9.55
N VAL A 507 2.11 12.36 -10.21
CA VAL A 507 0.70 12.07 -10.48
C VAL A 507 0.19 12.76 -11.73
N PHE A 508 -0.31 11.95 -12.69
CA PHE A 508 -0.99 12.41 -13.89
C PHE A 508 -1.80 11.25 -14.51
N SER A 509 -2.74 11.58 -15.41
CA SER A 509 -3.53 10.62 -16.19
C SER A 509 -3.56 11.02 -17.66
N ASP A 510 -3.81 10.01 -18.50
CA ASP A 510 -4.06 10.19 -19.94
C ASP A 510 -2.93 10.91 -20.69
N PHE A 511 -1.69 10.74 -20.23
CA PHE A 511 -0.52 11.35 -20.85
C PHE A 511 -0.13 10.61 -22.13
N PRO A 512 -0.03 11.30 -23.30
CA PRO A 512 0.25 10.64 -24.56
C PRO A 512 1.70 10.13 -24.63
N MET A 513 1.86 8.88 -25.07
CA MET A 513 3.14 8.22 -25.32
C MET A 513 3.30 7.89 -26.80
N TYR A 514 4.53 7.90 -27.28
CA TYR A 514 4.87 7.60 -28.67
C TYR A 514 5.97 6.52 -28.74
N SER A 515 5.96 5.73 -29.81
CA SER A 515 6.99 4.72 -30.05
C SER A 515 8.38 5.34 -30.02
N GLY A 516 9.28 4.73 -29.24
CA GLY A 516 10.63 5.24 -29.02
C GLY A 516 10.80 6.11 -27.79
N ASP A 517 9.72 6.52 -27.12
CA ASP A 517 9.81 7.22 -25.84
C ASP A 517 10.40 6.31 -24.75
N THR A 518 11.29 6.85 -23.93
CA THR A 518 11.76 6.19 -22.70
C THR A 518 11.19 6.88 -21.48
N PHE A 519 10.85 6.11 -20.46
CA PHE A 519 10.35 6.62 -19.19
C PHE A 519 11.09 5.98 -18.02
N ALA A 520 11.57 6.84 -17.12
CA ALA A 520 12.36 6.46 -15.95
C ALA A 520 11.55 6.67 -14.67
N ARG A 521 11.52 5.65 -13.82
CA ARG A 521 10.70 5.55 -12.62
C ARG A 521 11.60 5.22 -11.42
N PRO A 522 12.24 6.20 -10.77
CA PRO A 522 12.89 5.98 -9.50
C PRO A 522 11.84 5.83 -8.41
N THR A 523 11.99 4.89 -7.48
CA THR A 523 11.15 4.83 -6.27
C THR A 523 11.88 5.37 -5.06
N ALA A 524 11.13 5.90 -4.10
CA ALA A 524 11.69 6.38 -2.85
C ALA A 524 12.21 5.22 -1.99
N GLY A 525 13.23 5.50 -1.20
CA GLY A 525 13.61 4.67 -0.06
C GLY A 525 12.71 4.91 1.16
N GLY A 526 12.91 4.13 2.22
CA GLY A 526 12.34 4.38 3.54
C GLY A 526 13.02 5.53 4.28
N GLY A 527 12.36 6.09 5.29
CA GLY A 527 12.93 7.12 6.17
C GLY A 527 14.02 6.55 7.10
N GLY A 528 14.98 7.38 7.49
CA GLY A 528 16.03 7.03 8.44
C GLY A 528 15.51 6.96 9.89
N PHE A 529 16.13 6.13 10.71
CA PHE A 529 15.86 6.04 12.14
C PHE A 529 17.09 6.44 12.96
N GLY A 530 16.95 7.40 13.86
CA GLY A 530 18.05 7.92 14.69
C GLY A 530 18.98 8.86 13.94
N ASP A 531 19.77 9.65 14.68
CA ASP A 531 20.68 10.63 14.10
C ASP A 531 21.70 9.96 13.15
N PRO A 532 21.78 10.36 11.86
CA PRO A 532 22.76 9.81 10.92
C PRO A 532 24.22 10.06 11.34
N MET A 533 24.49 11.11 12.16
CA MET A 533 25.83 11.35 12.68
C MET A 533 26.28 10.28 13.71
N ASP A 534 25.36 9.41 14.17
CA ASP A 534 25.64 8.30 15.08
C ASP A 534 25.76 6.95 14.35
N ARG A 535 25.63 6.90 13.02
CA ARG A 535 25.94 5.70 12.21
C ARG A 535 27.45 5.47 12.25
N THR A 536 27.86 4.22 12.49
CA THR A 536 29.30 3.91 12.53
C THR A 536 29.96 4.14 11.17
N THR A 537 31.24 4.51 11.18
CA THR A 537 31.99 4.76 9.94
C THR A 537 32.11 3.49 9.11
N GLU A 538 32.24 2.32 9.77
CA GLU A 538 32.27 1.03 9.12
C GLU A 538 30.95 0.70 8.40
N ALA A 539 29.79 1.03 9.01
CA ALA A 539 28.49 0.80 8.36
C ALA A 539 28.30 1.70 7.13
N VAL A 540 28.74 2.97 7.21
CA VAL A 540 28.69 3.87 6.06
C VAL A 540 29.65 3.42 4.96
N LEU A 541 30.85 2.94 5.30
CA LEU A 541 31.79 2.38 4.33
C LEU A 541 31.21 1.14 3.64
N THR A 542 30.54 0.26 4.41
CA THR A 542 29.85 -0.90 3.82
C THR A 542 28.74 -0.46 2.86
N ASP A 543 27.92 0.52 3.23
CA ASP A 543 26.88 1.07 2.34
C ASP A 543 27.46 1.64 1.04
N VAL A 544 28.69 2.20 1.07
CA VAL A 544 29.36 2.71 -0.12
C VAL A 544 29.90 1.56 -0.99
N ILE A 545 30.50 0.54 -0.39
CA ILE A 545 31.00 -0.66 -1.10
C ILE A 545 29.85 -1.41 -1.77
N ASP A 546 28.68 -1.47 -1.10
CA ASP A 546 27.49 -2.16 -1.60
C ASP A 546 26.61 -1.28 -2.53
N ASP A 547 27.06 -0.09 -2.89
CA ASP A 547 26.37 0.84 -3.79
C ASP A 547 25.03 1.39 -3.29
N TYR A 548 24.76 1.30 -1.98
CA TYR A 548 23.57 1.91 -1.38
C TYR A 548 23.72 3.42 -1.21
N VAL A 549 24.91 3.89 -0.89
CA VAL A 549 25.27 5.29 -0.63
C VAL A 549 26.47 5.68 -1.47
N SER A 550 26.42 6.83 -2.13
CA SER A 550 27.57 7.36 -2.83
C SER A 550 28.62 7.94 -1.88
N VAL A 551 29.88 8.03 -2.33
CA VAL A 551 30.97 8.68 -1.57
C VAL A 551 30.59 10.12 -1.20
N GLU A 552 29.94 10.84 -2.11
CA GLU A 552 29.44 12.18 -1.88
C GLU A 552 28.41 12.22 -0.75
N ARG A 553 27.43 11.30 -0.77
CA ARG A 553 26.37 11.24 0.24
C ARG A 553 26.86 10.71 1.58
N ALA A 554 27.88 9.87 1.62
CA ALA A 554 28.57 9.50 2.85
C ALA A 554 29.07 10.75 3.59
N ALA A 555 29.64 11.70 2.88
CA ALA A 555 30.10 12.97 3.45
C ALA A 555 28.93 13.92 3.81
N LEU A 556 27.97 14.12 2.91
CA LEU A 556 26.91 15.12 3.09
C LEU A 556 25.87 14.68 4.13
N ASP A 557 25.47 13.42 4.11
CA ASP A 557 24.36 12.89 4.93
C ASP A 557 24.83 12.27 6.25
N TYR A 558 26.04 11.66 6.29
CA TYR A 558 26.55 10.94 7.48
C TYR A 558 27.82 11.59 8.07
N GLY A 559 28.35 12.60 7.40
CA GLY A 559 29.59 13.25 7.81
C GLY A 559 30.80 12.33 7.80
N VAL A 560 30.82 11.32 6.94
CA VAL A 560 31.93 10.35 6.81
C VAL A 560 32.72 10.66 5.55
N VAL A 561 34.00 10.98 5.72
CA VAL A 561 34.92 11.24 4.62
C VAL A 561 35.54 9.93 4.15
N ILE A 562 35.23 9.55 2.93
CA ILE A 562 35.73 8.30 2.29
C ILE A 562 36.66 8.67 1.15
N LYS A 563 37.83 8.06 1.13
CA LYS A 563 38.79 8.12 0.05
C LYS A 563 38.60 6.92 -0.85
N GLU A 564 38.39 7.17 -2.13
CA GLU A 564 38.38 6.16 -3.17
C GLU A 564 39.84 5.85 -3.54
N ILE A 565 40.27 4.61 -3.31
CA ILE A 565 41.61 4.11 -3.62
C ILE A 565 41.61 3.48 -4.99
N ASP A 566 40.66 2.58 -5.24
CA ASP A 566 40.44 1.93 -6.54
C ASP A 566 38.96 1.58 -6.68
N ALA A 567 38.22 2.35 -7.51
CA ALA A 567 36.79 2.16 -7.72
C ALA A 567 36.47 0.81 -8.38
N ASP A 568 37.30 0.37 -9.33
CA ASP A 568 37.07 -0.88 -10.06
C ASP A 568 37.21 -2.11 -9.15
N MET A 569 38.01 -1.99 -8.09
CA MET A 569 38.24 -3.03 -7.09
C MET A 569 37.40 -2.82 -5.83
N CYS A 570 36.52 -1.82 -5.77
CA CYS A 570 35.75 -1.42 -4.59
C CYS A 570 36.65 -1.18 -3.36
N GLU A 571 37.83 -0.60 -3.54
CA GLU A 571 38.76 -0.28 -2.47
C GLU A 571 38.57 1.16 -2.00
N TYR A 572 38.04 1.30 -0.78
CA TYR A 572 37.74 2.57 -0.13
C TYR A 572 38.33 2.60 1.29
N GLU A 573 38.70 3.78 1.75
CA GLU A 573 39.24 4.00 3.11
C GLU A 573 38.56 5.19 3.78
N VAL A 574 38.21 5.06 5.04
CA VAL A 574 37.68 6.16 5.84
C VAL A 574 38.81 7.07 6.35
N ASP A 575 38.68 8.38 6.13
CA ASP A 575 39.53 9.37 6.79
C ASP A 575 38.91 9.77 8.13
N GLU A 576 39.31 9.09 9.21
CA GLU A 576 38.73 9.29 10.53
C GLU A 576 38.91 10.72 11.07
N ALA A 577 40.06 11.37 10.78
CA ALA A 577 40.36 12.70 11.27
C ALA A 577 39.50 13.78 10.57
N GLU A 578 39.30 13.67 9.27
CA GLU A 578 38.42 14.57 8.53
C GLU A 578 36.95 14.27 8.80
N THR A 579 36.58 13.01 9.03
CA THR A 579 35.24 12.57 9.46
C THR A 579 34.84 13.24 10.78
N GLU A 580 35.71 13.22 11.80
CA GLU A 580 35.44 13.87 13.10
C GLU A 580 35.18 15.38 12.94
N LYS A 581 36.01 16.06 12.15
CA LYS A 581 35.84 17.50 11.85
C LYS A 581 34.55 17.80 11.10
N LEU A 582 34.23 16.98 10.09
CA LEU A 582 33.02 17.17 9.28
C LEU A 582 31.76 16.93 10.12
N ARG A 583 31.71 15.87 10.90
CA ARG A 583 30.60 15.61 11.83
C ARG A 583 30.40 16.74 12.82
N ALA A 584 31.48 17.24 13.42
CA ALA A 584 31.41 18.39 14.33
C ALA A 584 30.85 19.64 13.62
N HIS A 585 31.29 19.91 12.39
CA HIS A 585 30.78 21.02 11.59
C HIS A 585 29.30 20.87 11.25
N ILE A 586 28.85 19.66 10.82
CA ILE A 586 27.44 19.39 10.52
C ILE A 586 26.58 19.58 11.75
N ARG A 587 26.95 18.98 12.91
CA ARG A 587 26.20 19.13 14.18
C ARG A 587 26.07 20.59 14.60
N ALA A 588 27.09 21.41 14.41
CA ALA A 588 27.07 22.83 14.78
C ALA A 588 26.15 23.68 13.89
N ASN A 589 25.90 23.29 12.65
CA ASN A 589 25.23 24.14 11.68
C ASN A 589 23.86 23.61 11.20
N ARG A 590 23.58 22.30 11.30
CA ARG A 590 22.40 21.66 10.67
C ARG A 590 21.06 22.27 11.09
N VAL A 591 20.91 22.70 12.35
CA VAL A 591 19.70 23.38 12.82
C VAL A 591 19.52 24.75 12.13
N ALA A 592 20.59 25.49 11.93
CA ALA A 592 20.54 26.76 11.20
C ALA A 592 20.22 26.53 9.72
N TRP A 593 20.83 25.54 9.10
CA TRP A 593 20.56 25.18 7.70
C TRP A 593 19.09 24.80 7.47
N SER A 594 18.49 24.00 8.35
CA SER A 594 17.07 23.60 8.22
C SER A 594 16.08 24.77 8.31
N ARG A 595 16.55 25.95 8.72
CA ARG A 595 15.78 27.20 8.84
C ARG A 595 16.18 28.26 7.82
N SER A 596 16.97 27.89 6.81
CA SER A 596 17.41 28.80 5.73
C SER A 596 16.21 29.42 5.00
N ASP A 597 16.42 30.58 4.42
CA ASP A 597 15.40 31.23 3.60
C ASP A 597 15.08 30.38 2.36
N PRO A 598 13.81 30.07 2.09
CA PRO A 598 13.42 29.23 0.96
C PRO A 598 13.86 29.80 -0.41
N GLU A 599 13.87 31.13 -0.58
CA GLU A 599 14.30 31.74 -1.84
C GLU A 599 15.81 31.60 -2.06
N GLU A 600 16.62 31.70 -1.01
CA GLU A 600 18.05 31.44 -1.10
C GLU A 600 18.33 29.99 -1.51
N VAL A 601 17.60 29.03 -0.92
CA VAL A 601 17.71 27.60 -1.26
C VAL A 601 17.26 27.34 -2.71
N ALA A 602 16.18 27.97 -3.14
CA ALA A 602 15.69 27.89 -4.51
C ALA A 602 16.70 28.43 -5.53
N GLU A 603 17.39 29.54 -5.19
CA GLU A 603 18.44 30.10 -6.04
C GLU A 603 19.63 29.13 -6.16
N MET A 604 20.06 28.50 -5.07
CA MET A 604 21.12 27.49 -5.08
C MET A 604 20.72 26.27 -5.94
N TYR A 605 19.47 25.81 -5.86
CA TYR A 605 18.94 24.73 -6.67
C TYR A 605 18.95 25.08 -8.17
N ARG A 606 18.40 26.26 -8.53
CA ARG A 606 18.38 26.72 -9.93
C ARG A 606 19.78 26.92 -10.54
N LYS A 607 20.79 27.22 -9.72
CA LYS A 607 22.19 27.30 -10.14
C LYS A 607 22.89 25.93 -10.22
N GLY A 608 22.24 24.85 -9.75
CA GLY A 608 22.84 23.52 -9.68
C GLY A 608 23.91 23.37 -8.58
N GLU A 609 23.94 24.29 -7.59
CA GLU A 609 24.84 24.22 -6.43
C GLU A 609 24.39 23.16 -5.43
N ILE A 610 23.08 22.83 -5.42
CA ILE A 610 22.44 21.79 -4.63
C ILE A 610 21.45 21.02 -5.49
N ASN A 611 21.12 19.80 -5.09
CA ASN A 611 20.05 19.01 -5.70
C ASN A 611 18.80 18.93 -4.79
N ALA A 612 17.75 18.21 -5.25
CA ALA A 612 16.50 18.06 -4.51
C ALA A 612 16.70 17.39 -3.13
N MET A 613 17.61 16.42 -3.01
CA MET A 613 17.91 15.77 -1.73
C MET A 613 18.52 16.75 -0.72
N ASP A 614 19.41 17.66 -1.17
CA ASP A 614 20.00 18.68 -0.31
C ASP A 614 18.96 19.68 0.18
N ALA A 615 18.06 20.14 -0.73
CA ALA A 615 16.97 21.02 -0.39
C ALA A 615 16.09 20.40 0.72
N VAL A 616 15.75 19.12 0.59
CA VAL A 616 14.91 18.38 1.54
C VAL A 616 15.68 18.07 2.84
N ARG A 617 16.83 17.39 2.75
CA ARG A 617 17.51 16.79 3.92
C ARG A 617 18.25 17.83 4.76
N ARG A 618 18.84 18.82 4.12
CA ARG A 618 19.70 19.81 4.77
C ARG A 618 18.96 21.10 5.11
N TYR A 619 18.14 21.59 4.16
CA TYR A 619 17.52 22.90 4.27
C TYR A 619 16.04 22.86 4.65
N ALA A 620 15.43 21.68 4.70
CA ALA A 620 14.01 21.46 4.94
C ALA A 620 13.12 22.35 4.04
N VAL A 621 13.44 22.37 2.73
CA VAL A 621 12.72 23.13 1.71
C VAL A 621 12.21 22.20 0.63
N ILE A 622 10.92 22.32 0.30
CA ILE A 622 10.28 21.65 -0.83
C ILE A 622 10.09 22.68 -1.95
N LEU A 623 10.60 22.34 -3.10
CA LEU A 623 10.48 23.14 -4.31
C LEU A 623 9.53 22.47 -5.30
N ASP A 624 9.06 23.22 -6.25
CA ASP A 624 8.61 22.66 -7.50
C ASP A 624 9.85 22.18 -8.26
N TRP A 625 9.96 20.87 -8.47
CA TRP A 625 11.20 20.27 -9.00
C TRP A 625 11.45 20.56 -10.48
N GLU A 626 10.42 21.03 -11.21
CA GLU A 626 10.55 21.46 -12.60
C GLU A 626 11.06 22.90 -12.70
N THR A 627 10.43 23.83 -11.96
CA THR A 627 10.74 25.26 -12.04
C THR A 627 11.80 25.73 -11.04
N GLY A 628 11.98 24.98 -9.95
CA GLY A 628 12.82 25.35 -8.82
C GLY A 628 12.20 26.42 -7.92
N ASP A 629 10.89 26.68 -8.03
CA ASP A 629 10.21 27.68 -7.23
C ASP A 629 9.83 27.13 -5.85
N PRO A 630 9.97 27.90 -4.77
CA PRO A 630 9.56 27.47 -3.45
C PRO A 630 8.04 27.31 -3.35
N LEU A 631 7.60 26.30 -2.59
CA LEU A 631 6.19 26.03 -2.31
C LEU A 631 5.84 26.42 -0.87
N PRO A 632 5.50 27.70 -0.57
CA PRO A 632 5.50 28.23 0.80
C PRO A 632 4.64 27.46 1.79
N LYS A 633 3.40 27.07 1.39
CA LYS A 633 2.49 26.30 2.25
C LYS A 633 3.02 24.90 2.51
N THR A 634 3.51 24.22 1.47
CA THR A 634 4.14 22.91 1.57
C THR A 634 5.39 22.95 2.46
N ILE A 635 6.23 23.98 2.30
CA ILE A 635 7.43 24.18 3.14
C ILE A 635 7.04 24.35 4.61
N ALA A 636 6.01 25.12 4.91
CA ALA A 636 5.55 25.32 6.29
C ALA A 636 5.11 23.98 6.91
N GLN A 637 4.28 23.20 6.20
CA GLN A 637 3.83 21.88 6.62
C GLN A 637 5.00 20.90 6.78
N PHE A 638 5.93 20.89 5.84
CA PHE A 638 7.09 20.00 5.88
C PHE A 638 8.02 20.35 7.05
N ARG A 639 8.32 21.64 7.27
CA ARG A 639 9.18 22.10 8.37
C ARG A 639 8.61 21.76 9.74
N GLU A 640 7.30 21.85 9.94
CA GLU A 640 6.64 21.42 11.18
C GLU A 640 6.88 19.93 11.43
N SER A 641 6.68 19.10 10.41
CA SER A 641 6.94 17.66 10.47
C SER A 641 8.41 17.35 10.72
N PHE A 642 9.31 18.01 10.00
CA PHE A 642 10.76 17.83 10.10
C PHE A 642 11.33 18.26 11.45
N GLU A 643 10.84 19.40 12.01
CA GLU A 643 11.22 19.84 13.35
C GLU A 643 10.87 18.77 14.39
N ARG A 644 9.65 18.26 14.35
CA ARG A 644 9.15 17.28 15.31
C ARG A 644 9.90 15.94 15.24
N ARG A 645 10.11 15.41 14.03
CA ARG A 645 10.63 14.05 13.80
C ARG A 645 12.16 13.97 13.75
N SER A 646 12.80 15.04 13.31
CA SER A 646 14.25 15.07 13.10
C SER A 646 14.96 16.05 14.01
N VAL A 647 14.72 17.36 13.85
CA VAL A 647 15.50 18.41 14.54
C VAL A 647 15.39 18.32 16.06
N ALA A 648 14.20 18.07 16.60
CA ALA A 648 13.97 17.94 18.06
C ALA A 648 14.79 16.81 18.72
N HIS A 649 15.30 15.87 17.95
CA HIS A 649 16.08 14.71 18.41
C HIS A 649 17.59 14.86 18.12
N TRP A 650 18.03 15.94 17.50
CA TRP A 650 19.45 16.16 17.26
C TRP A 650 20.15 16.69 18.52
N SER A 651 21.07 15.93 19.04
CA SER A 651 21.91 16.28 20.18
C SER A 651 23.12 17.12 19.76
#